data_19237c33eedd7204df1e85e2eea8fffa
#
_entry.id   19237c33eedd7204df1e85e2eea8fffa
#
_cell.length_a   1.000
_cell.length_b   1.000
_cell.length_c   1.000
_cell.angle_alpha   90.00
_cell.angle_beta   90.00
_cell.angle_gamma   90.00
#
_symmetry.space_group_name_H-M   'P 1'
#
loop_
_entity.id
_entity.type
_entity.pdbx_description
1 polymer ?
#
loop_
_entity_poly.entity_id
_entity_poly.type
_entity_poly.pdbx_seq_one_letter_code
_entity_poly.pdbx_strand_id
1 'polypeptide(L)'
;MDSIPMSCFILFFTVFTCILAVDFGDNSSSTDAYWLLGVKSKLVDSAGVLESWSLGAHICSWNGVTCSNDEAFVTALNLSASSLSGSIPTELCNLVSLQTLDLSLNYLTGSIPPQIGQLRNLTTLLLYSNNLSGEIPPEIGLLRKLQVLRIGDNMLHNSLSGLIPTQISNCEGLQNFVASNNRLDGEIPESIGKLKSLQILNLANNSLSGSIPTEISGLSGLQYLNLLGNRLNGEIPRELNHLFQLQEIDLSSNNLSGTINLLNIHLQNLQVVAFSDNALTGSIPSNFCLKNSSLQQVFLAQNKLSGGFPLELLNCSSLQQLDLSNNDLEGELPPTIDRLEKITDLLLNNNSFSGSIPPEIGNMSNLENLYLFDNMITGSIPAEIGKLQSLSTIYLYDNHMSGSIPLELTNCTSLTAIDFFGNHFNGSIPETIGKLKNLVLLQLRQNDLSGPIPPSLGYCKKLQQLALADNKLSGVLPATFRFLSRLSTVTLYNNSFEGSNSLTALDLTNNSFSGSIPSRLANSINLTRLRLANNQLSGRIPSEIGQLKELNFLDLSFNNLTGEVPSQLSSCQKLQHLLLNNNQFTGRMPSWLGSLQDLGELHLSCNNFHGHIPAEIGNCSKLLKLSLHTNNLSGQIPQQIGELTSLNVLNLQRNNLSGPIAPTIQQCKKLYELRLSENSLSGPIPSEIGTLTELQVILDLSKNLLSGEIPSSLGDLLKLERLNLSFNRLVGEVPSSLGQLTSLVMLNLSNNHLQGQLPSPFKGFPPTSFTGNDKLCGPPLTSCTDSSGHENYALSSTAVICVIVAIVFTSTVICLVMIYIMIRMWCNMMKVSMDNSSEGGGNGIEQIKREGKEKWMYGGDEKRRKGEYWRVMSSMALVPSHNHDHHIPSPCIFHVKMDTK
;
A
#
# COMPACT_ATOMS: atom_id res chain seq x y z
N MET A 1 -39.07 11.80 -50.07
CA MET A 1 -39.81 13.00 -50.37
C MET A 1 -39.04 14.11 -49.75
N ASP A 2 -38.30 15.03 -50.38
CA ASP A 2 -38.23 15.41 -51.78
C ASP A 2 -36.78 15.78 -52.13
N SER A 3 -36.44 15.54 -53.34
CA SER A 3 -35.22 15.79 -54.06
C SER A 3 -34.77 17.28 -53.95
N ILE A 4 -33.55 17.51 -53.47
CA ILE A 4 -32.77 18.74 -53.69
C ILE A 4 -32.02 18.50 -55.02
N PRO A 5 -32.10 19.39 -56.01
CA PRO A 5 -31.55 19.13 -57.32
C PRO A 5 -30.05 19.18 -57.36
N MET A 6 -29.45 18.23 -58.07
CA MET A 6 -28.03 18.01 -58.34
C MET A 6 -27.27 19.24 -58.89
N SER A 7 -27.97 20.30 -59.26
CA SER A 7 -27.45 21.56 -59.78
C SER A 7 -26.84 22.47 -58.66
N CYS A 8 -27.19 22.30 -57.37
CA CYS A 8 -26.57 23.07 -56.32
C CYS A 8 -25.21 22.49 -55.88
N PHE A 9 -24.96 21.20 -56.11
CA PHE A 9 -23.66 20.57 -55.81
C PHE A 9 -22.58 20.95 -56.83
N ILE A 10 -22.97 21.18 -58.10
CA ILE A 10 -22.04 21.60 -59.16
C ILE A 10 -21.63 23.08 -58.99
N LEU A 11 -22.53 23.95 -58.53
CA LEU A 11 -22.20 25.35 -58.24
C LEU A 11 -21.29 25.51 -57.05
N PHE A 12 -21.40 24.64 -56.05
CA PHE A 12 -20.51 24.67 -54.87
C PHE A 12 -19.10 24.17 -55.22
N PHE A 13 -18.99 23.18 -56.12
CA PHE A 13 -17.70 22.67 -56.57
C PHE A 13 -17.02 23.62 -57.57
N THR A 14 -17.77 24.35 -58.40
CA THR A 14 -17.20 25.33 -59.37
C THR A 14 -16.81 26.66 -58.71
N VAL A 15 -17.50 27.07 -57.64
CA VAL A 15 -17.09 28.23 -56.83
C VAL A 15 -15.88 27.89 -55.98
N PHE A 16 -15.76 26.65 -55.50
CA PHE A 16 -14.61 26.19 -54.70
C PHE A 16 -13.37 25.98 -55.61
N THR A 17 -13.55 25.57 -56.87
CA THR A 17 -12.45 25.49 -57.84
C THR A 17 -12.05 26.85 -58.45
N CYS A 18 -12.94 27.85 -58.46
CA CYS A 18 -12.59 29.22 -58.88
C CYS A 18 -11.91 30.06 -57.80
N ILE A 19 -12.09 29.72 -56.51
CA ILE A 19 -11.33 30.34 -55.44
C ILE A 19 -9.90 29.79 -55.37
N LEU A 20 -9.65 28.60 -55.93
CA LEU A 20 -8.31 27.98 -56.02
C LEU A 20 -7.50 28.44 -57.29
N ALA A 21 -8.02 29.31 -58.12
CA ALA A 21 -7.32 29.91 -59.25
C ALA A 21 -7.01 31.41 -59.06
N VAL A 22 -6.69 31.78 -57.81
CA VAL A 22 -5.89 32.99 -57.56
C VAL A 22 -4.44 32.54 -57.76
N ASP A 23 -3.86 33.09 -58.83
CA ASP A 23 -2.46 32.96 -59.21
C ASP A 23 -1.52 33.24 -58.01
N PHE A 24 -1.20 32.19 -57.25
CA PHE A 24 -0.09 32.24 -56.33
C PHE A 24 1.16 32.07 -57.17
N GLY A 25 1.77 33.20 -57.50
CA GLY A 25 3.12 33.20 -58.04
C GLY A 25 4.00 32.25 -57.21
N ASP A 26 4.93 31.61 -57.86
CA ASP A 26 5.88 30.56 -57.43
C ASP A 26 6.58 30.84 -56.11
N ASN A 27 5.82 30.83 -54.98
CA ASN A 27 6.35 30.93 -53.61
C ASN A 27 5.87 29.73 -52.79
N SER A 28 6.76 28.76 -52.67
CA SER A 28 6.59 27.54 -51.82
C SER A 28 6.12 27.82 -50.38
N SER A 29 6.42 29.03 -49.84
CA SER A 29 5.95 29.46 -48.49
C SER A 29 4.41 29.61 -48.41
N SER A 30 3.71 29.83 -49.51
CA SER A 30 2.23 29.90 -49.53
C SER A 30 1.57 28.54 -49.32
N THR A 31 2.22 27.49 -49.78
CA THR A 31 1.75 26.11 -49.62
C THR A 31 1.88 25.63 -48.19
N ASP A 32 2.98 25.89 -47.51
CA ASP A 32 3.23 25.52 -46.09
C ASP A 32 2.26 26.27 -45.17
N ALA A 33 1.96 27.57 -45.46
CA ALA A 33 0.97 28.32 -44.70
C ALA A 33 -0.42 27.70 -44.77
N TYR A 34 -0.82 27.21 -45.96
CA TYR A 34 -2.11 26.49 -46.12
C TYR A 34 -2.21 25.25 -45.24
N TRP A 35 -1.12 24.43 -45.19
CA TRP A 35 -1.08 23.24 -44.40
C TRP A 35 -1.10 23.56 -42.89
N LEU A 36 -0.37 24.55 -42.43
CA LEU A 36 -0.36 24.97 -41.02
C LEU A 36 -1.69 25.55 -40.55
N LEU A 37 -2.40 26.31 -41.41
CA LEU A 37 -3.78 26.72 -41.11
C LEU A 37 -4.74 25.52 -40.99
N GLY A 38 -4.55 24.50 -41.83
CA GLY A 38 -5.21 23.22 -41.70
C GLY A 38 -4.93 22.56 -40.35
N VAL A 39 -3.69 22.53 -39.93
CA VAL A 39 -3.26 22.06 -38.57
C VAL A 39 -3.95 22.86 -37.46
N LYS A 40 -3.94 24.20 -37.55
CA LYS A 40 -4.62 25.08 -36.57
C LYS A 40 -6.11 24.74 -36.44
N SER A 41 -6.77 24.46 -37.52
CA SER A 41 -8.23 24.16 -37.55
C SER A 41 -8.60 22.85 -36.85
N LYS A 42 -7.65 21.92 -36.67
CA LYS A 42 -7.86 20.59 -36.12
C LYS A 42 -7.37 20.46 -34.66
N LEU A 43 -6.48 21.37 -34.22
CA LEU A 43 -6.01 21.40 -32.83
C LEU A 43 -6.91 22.29 -31.99
N VAL A 44 -7.11 21.91 -30.73
CA VAL A 44 -7.76 22.74 -29.73
C VAL A 44 -6.68 23.52 -28.99
N ASP A 45 -6.69 24.83 -29.17
CA ASP A 45 -5.73 25.76 -28.61
C ASP A 45 -6.38 26.60 -27.52
N SER A 46 -6.37 26.11 -26.30
CA SER A 46 -6.95 26.81 -25.14
C SER A 46 -6.07 27.93 -24.60
N ALA A 47 -4.80 27.95 -24.96
CA ALA A 47 -3.82 28.94 -24.51
C ALA A 47 -3.61 30.09 -25.50
N GLY A 48 -4.19 30.03 -26.71
CA GLY A 48 -4.03 31.04 -27.75
C GLY A 48 -2.66 31.06 -28.42
N VAL A 49 -1.89 29.98 -28.33
CA VAL A 49 -0.52 29.87 -28.85
C VAL A 49 -0.50 30.00 -30.38
N LEU A 50 -1.56 29.53 -31.04
CA LEU A 50 -1.70 29.60 -32.52
C LEU A 50 -2.43 30.87 -33.01
N GLU A 51 -2.68 31.86 -32.16
CA GLU A 51 -3.35 33.10 -32.56
C GLU A 51 -2.56 33.86 -33.68
N SER A 52 -1.21 33.83 -33.60
CA SER A 52 -0.35 34.43 -34.59
C SER A 52 -0.47 33.80 -35.99
N TRP A 53 -1.03 32.59 -36.12
CA TRP A 53 -1.19 31.89 -37.40
C TRP A 53 -2.39 32.44 -38.15
N SER A 54 -2.14 33.43 -39.02
CA SER A 54 -3.17 34.09 -39.81
C SER A 54 -2.65 34.49 -41.17
N LEU A 55 -3.52 34.55 -42.18
CA LEU A 55 -3.17 34.92 -43.54
C LEU A 55 -2.61 36.35 -43.69
N GLY A 56 -2.74 37.18 -42.64
CA GLY A 56 -2.22 38.55 -42.66
C GLY A 56 -0.77 38.69 -42.15
N ALA A 57 -0.16 37.64 -41.68
CA ALA A 57 1.19 37.61 -41.13
C ALA A 57 2.09 36.67 -41.92
N HIS A 58 3.35 37.01 -42.10
CA HIS A 58 4.33 36.15 -42.75
C HIS A 58 4.52 34.86 -41.97
N ILE A 59 4.52 33.71 -42.63
CA ILE A 59 4.54 32.36 -41.97
C ILE A 59 5.73 32.22 -41.03
N CYS A 60 6.89 32.78 -41.36
CA CYS A 60 8.10 32.69 -40.53
C CYS A 60 8.04 33.56 -39.26
N SER A 61 6.99 34.40 -39.13
CA SER A 61 6.69 35.15 -37.89
C SER A 61 5.68 34.43 -36.99
N TRP A 62 5.13 33.31 -37.46
CA TRP A 62 4.16 32.55 -36.65
C TRP A 62 4.83 31.86 -35.47
N ASN A 63 4.14 31.87 -34.36
CA ASN A 63 4.67 31.27 -33.16
C ASN A 63 5.01 29.77 -33.39
N GLY A 64 6.23 29.38 -32.99
CA GLY A 64 6.73 28.02 -33.13
C GLY A 64 7.19 27.63 -34.53
N VAL A 65 7.09 28.50 -35.55
CA VAL A 65 7.50 28.24 -36.92
C VAL A 65 8.91 28.78 -37.15
N THR A 66 9.76 27.95 -37.75
CA THR A 66 11.08 28.37 -38.24
C THR A 66 11.23 28.02 -39.71
N CYS A 67 11.64 28.95 -40.52
CA CYS A 67 11.82 28.79 -41.95
C CYS A 67 13.30 28.56 -42.37
N SER A 68 13.53 28.16 -43.62
CA SER A 68 14.82 28.13 -44.26
C SER A 68 15.41 29.55 -44.39
N ASN A 69 16.75 29.67 -44.60
CA ASN A 69 17.44 30.98 -44.71
C ASN A 69 16.90 31.88 -45.82
N ASP A 70 16.30 31.30 -46.85
CA ASP A 70 15.66 32.00 -47.97
C ASP A 70 14.14 32.23 -47.74
N GLU A 71 13.65 31.88 -46.53
CA GLU A 71 12.23 31.96 -46.11
C GLU A 71 11.24 31.21 -47.06
N ALA A 72 11.76 30.27 -47.85
CA ALA A 72 10.97 29.56 -48.84
C ALA A 72 10.15 28.39 -48.24
N PHE A 73 10.63 27.75 -47.16
CA PHE A 73 10.01 26.55 -46.59
C PHE A 73 10.07 26.53 -45.06
N VAL A 74 9.11 25.87 -44.43
CA VAL A 74 9.16 25.60 -42.99
C VAL A 74 10.11 24.42 -42.69
N THR A 75 11.13 24.68 -41.91
CA THR A 75 12.17 23.70 -41.54
C THR A 75 12.01 23.19 -40.09
N ALA A 76 11.41 23.98 -39.21
CA ALA A 76 11.12 23.53 -37.85
C ALA A 76 9.76 24.04 -37.38
N LEU A 77 9.07 23.18 -36.66
CA LEU A 77 7.82 23.47 -35.95
C LEU A 77 8.00 23.05 -34.50
N ASN A 78 8.01 24.04 -33.59
CA ASN A 78 8.06 23.80 -32.16
C ASN A 78 6.81 24.37 -31.47
N LEU A 79 5.93 23.46 -31.04
CA LEU A 79 4.73 23.77 -30.28
C LEU A 79 4.76 23.04 -28.93
N SER A 80 5.95 22.83 -28.38
CA SER A 80 6.09 22.18 -27.08
C SER A 80 5.49 23.01 -25.96
N ALA A 81 4.99 22.36 -24.92
CA ALA A 81 4.42 23.00 -23.72
C ALA A 81 3.33 24.05 -24.02
N SER A 82 2.52 23.83 -25.05
CA SER A 82 1.54 24.78 -25.57
C SER A 82 0.11 24.49 -25.16
N SER A 83 -0.12 23.51 -24.28
CA SER A 83 -1.45 23.07 -23.82
C SER A 83 -2.42 22.69 -24.96
N LEU A 84 -1.89 22.27 -26.09
CA LEU A 84 -2.66 21.87 -27.26
C LEU A 84 -3.30 20.50 -27.03
N SER A 85 -4.54 20.32 -27.51
CA SER A 85 -5.24 19.03 -27.47
C SER A 85 -5.88 18.70 -28.84
N GLY A 86 -6.35 17.47 -28.97
CA GLY A 86 -6.82 16.89 -30.23
C GLY A 86 -5.88 15.80 -30.73
N SER A 87 -6.02 15.36 -31.98
CA SER A 87 -5.12 14.37 -32.59
C SER A 87 -4.05 15.07 -33.44
N ILE A 88 -2.91 14.40 -33.66
CA ILE A 88 -1.87 14.91 -34.59
C ILE A 88 -2.48 15.02 -35.98
N PRO A 89 -2.60 16.25 -36.55
CA PRO A 89 -3.25 16.44 -37.85
C PRO A 89 -2.39 15.90 -38.99
N THR A 90 -3.00 15.18 -39.94
CA THR A 90 -2.31 14.64 -41.12
C THR A 90 -1.79 15.73 -42.06
N GLU A 91 -2.38 16.92 -42.04
CA GLU A 91 -1.93 18.10 -42.76
C GLU A 91 -0.49 18.50 -42.47
N LEU A 92 -0.08 18.28 -41.22
CA LEU A 92 1.30 18.51 -40.79
C LEU A 92 2.31 17.70 -41.60
N CYS A 93 1.89 16.51 -42.05
CA CYS A 93 2.75 15.60 -42.82
C CYS A 93 3.02 16.08 -44.25
N ASN A 94 2.36 17.13 -44.71
CA ASN A 94 2.63 17.75 -46.01
C ASN A 94 3.78 18.81 -45.98
N LEU A 95 4.28 19.15 -44.81
CA LEU A 95 5.44 20.02 -44.65
C LEU A 95 6.75 19.28 -44.98
N VAL A 96 6.93 18.91 -46.22
CA VAL A 96 7.98 17.96 -46.65
C VAL A 96 9.41 18.45 -46.44
N SER A 97 9.63 19.74 -46.20
CA SER A 97 10.93 20.36 -45.90
C SER A 97 11.23 20.33 -44.39
N LEU A 98 10.29 19.87 -43.56
CA LEU A 98 10.43 19.89 -42.10
C LEU A 98 11.60 18.99 -41.65
N GLN A 99 12.47 19.54 -40.82
CA GLN A 99 13.64 18.89 -40.21
C GLN A 99 13.39 18.61 -38.71
N THR A 100 12.68 19.50 -38.02
CA THR A 100 12.37 19.37 -36.60
C THR A 100 10.87 19.52 -36.37
N LEU A 101 10.28 18.54 -35.71
CA LEU A 101 8.92 18.58 -35.22
C LEU A 101 8.92 18.32 -33.73
N ASP A 102 8.53 19.32 -32.94
CA ASP A 102 8.38 19.24 -31.52
C ASP A 102 6.94 19.57 -31.10
N LEU A 103 6.19 18.55 -30.72
CA LEU A 103 4.84 18.62 -30.16
C LEU A 103 4.78 18.11 -28.72
N SER A 104 5.93 18.00 -28.06
CA SER A 104 6.04 17.46 -26.70
C SER A 104 5.33 18.32 -25.65
N LEU A 105 5.05 17.75 -24.47
CA LEU A 105 4.47 18.45 -23.32
C LEU A 105 3.11 19.10 -23.64
N ASN A 106 2.24 18.37 -24.32
CA ASN A 106 0.88 18.80 -24.70
C ASN A 106 -0.16 17.75 -24.24
N TYR A 107 -1.41 17.91 -24.64
CA TYR A 107 -2.52 17.00 -24.35
C TYR A 107 -3.03 16.30 -25.62
N LEU A 108 -2.15 16.03 -26.58
CA LEU A 108 -2.49 15.40 -27.84
C LEU A 108 -2.93 13.94 -27.62
N THR A 109 -3.95 13.51 -28.33
CA THR A 109 -4.58 12.18 -28.24
C THR A 109 -4.57 11.46 -29.59
N GLY A 110 -5.03 10.21 -29.63
CA GLY A 110 -5.08 9.41 -30.85
C GLY A 110 -3.71 8.85 -31.24
N SER A 111 -3.61 8.30 -32.45
CA SER A 111 -2.40 7.63 -32.93
C SER A 111 -1.44 8.59 -33.65
N ILE A 112 -0.17 8.17 -33.73
CA ILE A 112 0.79 8.79 -34.66
C ILE A 112 0.34 8.46 -36.08
N PRO A 113 0.03 9.45 -36.94
CA PRO A 113 -0.47 9.16 -38.27
C PRO A 113 0.60 8.50 -39.16
N PRO A 114 0.28 7.42 -39.91
CA PRO A 114 1.23 6.79 -40.85
C PRO A 114 1.84 7.76 -41.87
N GLN A 115 1.11 8.82 -42.19
CA GLN A 115 1.57 9.89 -43.10
C GLN A 115 2.83 10.60 -42.57
N ILE A 116 3.18 10.46 -41.30
CA ILE A 116 4.44 11.01 -40.73
C ILE A 116 5.66 10.58 -41.57
N GLY A 117 5.62 9.38 -42.21
CA GLY A 117 6.66 8.89 -43.09
C GLY A 117 6.88 9.71 -44.38
N GLN A 118 6.01 10.70 -44.66
CA GLN A 118 6.19 11.62 -45.79
C GLN A 118 7.23 12.70 -45.50
N LEU A 119 7.52 12.99 -44.22
CA LEU A 119 8.48 13.99 -43.76
C LEU A 119 9.93 13.50 -43.92
N ARG A 120 10.34 13.16 -45.12
CA ARG A 120 11.63 12.49 -45.42
C ARG A 120 12.88 13.30 -45.03
N ASN A 121 12.73 14.61 -44.75
CA ASN A 121 13.79 15.47 -44.30
C ASN A 121 13.88 15.57 -42.78
N LEU A 122 12.94 14.96 -42.06
CA LEU A 122 12.87 15.01 -40.59
C LEU A 122 14.10 14.37 -39.95
N THR A 123 14.78 15.15 -39.08
CA THR A 123 15.92 14.73 -38.27
C THR A 123 15.51 14.54 -36.79
N THR A 124 14.52 15.32 -36.36
CA THR A 124 14.08 15.32 -34.95
C THR A 124 12.56 15.23 -34.84
N LEU A 125 12.07 14.23 -34.14
CA LEU A 125 10.67 14.01 -33.83
C LEU A 125 10.47 13.86 -32.33
N LEU A 126 9.83 14.86 -31.71
CA LEU A 126 9.57 14.91 -30.28
C LEU A 126 8.05 14.92 -30.02
N LEU A 127 7.52 13.83 -29.52
CA LEU A 127 6.08 13.65 -29.22
C LEU A 127 5.88 13.24 -27.74
N TYR A 128 6.91 13.29 -26.92
CA TYR A 128 6.85 12.85 -25.53
C TYR A 128 5.97 13.76 -24.66
N SER A 129 5.50 13.25 -23.56
CA SER A 129 4.60 13.96 -22.62
C SER A 129 3.29 14.43 -23.31
N ASN A 130 2.56 13.48 -23.89
CA ASN A 130 1.25 13.65 -24.51
C ASN A 130 0.29 12.54 -24.03
N ASN A 131 -0.87 12.38 -24.63
CA ASN A 131 -1.83 11.32 -24.38
C ASN A 131 -2.08 10.47 -25.66
N LEU A 132 -0.99 10.20 -26.40
CA LEU A 132 -1.04 9.43 -27.63
C LEU A 132 -1.32 7.95 -27.35
N SER A 133 -1.94 7.27 -28.32
CA SER A 133 -2.33 5.86 -28.25
C SER A 133 -2.11 5.16 -29.59
N GLY A 134 -2.39 3.85 -29.66
CA GLY A 134 -2.19 3.05 -30.86
C GLY A 134 -0.73 2.66 -31.06
N GLU A 135 -0.37 2.24 -32.24
CA GLU A 135 0.94 1.65 -32.56
C GLU A 135 1.92 2.70 -33.10
N ILE A 136 3.20 2.38 -33.03
CA ILE A 136 4.26 3.12 -33.74
C ILE A 136 4.14 2.74 -35.21
N PRO A 137 3.80 3.67 -36.12
CA PRO A 137 3.57 3.30 -37.51
C PRO A 137 4.86 2.85 -38.20
N PRO A 138 4.83 1.73 -38.95
CA PRO A 138 5.99 1.25 -39.70
C PRO A 138 6.59 2.27 -40.67
N GLU A 139 5.80 3.24 -41.12
CA GLU A 139 6.19 4.35 -41.99
C GLU A 139 7.24 5.27 -41.37
N ILE A 140 7.46 5.22 -40.04
CA ILE A 140 8.60 5.87 -39.41
C ILE A 140 9.92 5.43 -40.06
N GLY A 141 10.02 4.18 -40.53
CA GLY A 141 11.19 3.69 -41.28
C GLY A 141 11.45 4.37 -42.62
N LEU A 142 10.55 5.22 -43.12
CA LEU A 142 10.77 6.06 -44.29
C LEU A 142 11.59 7.33 -43.97
N LEU A 143 11.73 7.68 -42.67
CA LEU A 143 12.44 8.86 -42.19
C LEU A 143 13.95 8.58 -42.09
N ARG A 144 14.62 8.34 -43.22
CA ARG A 144 16.01 7.89 -43.26
C ARG A 144 17.02 8.89 -42.66
N LYS A 145 16.64 10.18 -42.51
CA LYS A 145 17.47 11.23 -41.92
C LYS A 145 17.24 11.39 -40.41
N LEU A 146 16.31 10.64 -39.83
CA LEU A 146 15.93 10.77 -38.44
C LEU A 146 17.11 10.43 -37.52
N GLN A 147 17.41 11.36 -36.62
CA GLN A 147 18.48 11.27 -35.62
C GLN A 147 17.89 11.14 -34.20
N VAL A 148 16.80 11.84 -33.94
CA VAL A 148 16.16 11.85 -32.63
C VAL A 148 14.70 11.47 -32.75
N LEU A 149 14.29 10.39 -32.07
CA LEU A 149 12.92 9.95 -31.91
C LEU A 149 12.61 9.83 -30.42
N ARG A 150 11.79 10.74 -29.89
CA ARG A 150 11.32 10.70 -28.49
C ARG A 150 9.81 10.69 -28.46
N ILE A 151 9.25 9.54 -28.08
CA ILE A 151 7.81 9.25 -28.02
C ILE A 151 7.39 8.68 -26.67
N GLY A 152 8.24 8.79 -25.66
CA GLY A 152 8.06 8.29 -24.31
C GLY A 152 7.79 9.38 -23.28
N ASP A 153 8.11 9.06 -22.03
CA ASP A 153 8.14 9.95 -20.86
C ASP A 153 6.84 10.72 -20.63
N ASN A 154 5.75 10.00 -20.34
CA ASN A 154 4.46 10.66 -20.14
C ASN A 154 3.97 10.49 -18.72
N MET A 155 3.97 11.59 -17.97
CA MET A 155 3.37 11.66 -16.63
C MET A 155 1.84 11.52 -16.62
N LEU A 156 1.17 11.50 -17.79
CA LEU A 156 -0.28 11.47 -17.95
C LEU A 156 -0.78 10.49 -19.04
N HIS A 157 -0.28 9.23 -19.04
CA HIS A 157 -0.90 8.14 -19.83
C HIS A 157 -0.68 8.12 -21.35
N ASN A 158 0.52 8.20 -21.87
CA ASN A 158 0.78 7.67 -23.22
C ASN A 158 0.46 6.17 -23.18
N SER A 159 -0.28 5.76 -24.15
CA SER A 159 -0.71 4.37 -24.31
C SER A 159 -0.31 3.84 -25.67
N LEU A 160 0.86 4.25 -26.20
CA LEU A 160 1.38 3.62 -27.40
C LEU A 160 1.54 2.13 -27.11
N SER A 161 1.00 1.30 -27.96
CA SER A 161 0.90 -0.14 -27.78
C SER A 161 1.35 -0.86 -29.06
N GLY A 162 1.32 -2.18 -29.03
CA GLY A 162 1.77 -3.00 -30.16
C GLY A 162 3.29 -3.08 -30.25
N LEU A 163 3.78 -3.58 -31.35
CA LEU A 163 5.17 -3.95 -31.55
C LEU A 163 6.06 -2.75 -31.89
N ILE A 164 7.34 -2.85 -31.57
CA ILE A 164 8.35 -1.98 -32.16
C ILE A 164 8.52 -2.38 -33.64
N PRO A 165 8.20 -1.49 -34.60
CA PRO A 165 8.25 -1.87 -36.00
C PRO A 165 9.67 -2.15 -36.47
N THR A 166 9.87 -3.29 -37.14
CA THR A 166 11.20 -3.69 -37.69
C THR A 166 11.77 -2.65 -38.66
N GLN A 167 10.90 -1.88 -39.30
CA GLN A 167 11.26 -0.82 -40.25
C GLN A 167 12.01 0.36 -39.61
N ILE A 168 11.97 0.52 -38.27
CA ILE A 168 12.74 1.57 -37.61
C ILE A 168 14.24 1.44 -37.89
N SER A 169 14.69 0.22 -38.17
CA SER A 169 16.06 -0.07 -38.55
C SER A 169 16.53 0.59 -39.85
N ASN A 170 15.60 1.12 -40.66
CA ASN A 170 15.91 1.89 -41.87
C ASN A 170 16.35 3.33 -41.57
N CYS A 171 16.14 3.80 -40.33
CA CYS A 171 16.62 5.12 -39.86
C CYS A 171 18.08 5.01 -39.43
N GLU A 172 18.99 4.70 -40.36
CA GLU A 172 20.41 4.37 -40.07
C GLU A 172 21.16 5.49 -39.32
N GLY A 173 20.69 6.76 -39.43
CA GLY A 173 21.23 7.91 -38.72
C GLY A 173 20.70 8.13 -37.31
N LEU A 174 19.81 7.22 -36.82
CA LEU A 174 19.16 7.38 -35.52
C LEU A 174 20.18 7.30 -34.41
N GLN A 175 20.24 8.35 -33.58
CA GLN A 175 21.12 8.47 -32.41
C GLN A 175 20.36 8.26 -31.11
N ASN A 176 19.14 8.80 -31.00
CA ASN A 176 18.32 8.70 -29.79
C ASN A 176 16.98 8.09 -30.13
N PHE A 177 16.71 6.91 -29.56
CA PHE A 177 15.39 6.29 -29.57
C PHE A 177 14.89 6.15 -28.12
N VAL A 178 13.91 6.96 -27.77
CA VAL A 178 13.28 6.97 -26.43
C VAL A 178 11.79 6.74 -26.59
N ALA A 179 11.31 5.60 -26.10
CA ALA A 179 9.90 5.20 -26.11
C ALA A 179 9.45 4.66 -24.74
N SER A 180 10.13 5.14 -23.68
CA SER A 180 9.82 4.75 -22.29
C SER A 180 8.40 5.14 -21.86
N ASN A 181 7.90 4.50 -20.80
CA ASN A 181 6.59 4.78 -20.19
C ASN A 181 5.41 4.70 -21.18
N ASN A 182 5.30 3.59 -21.89
CA ASN A 182 4.23 3.27 -22.84
C ASN A 182 3.64 1.86 -22.54
N ARG A 183 2.94 1.27 -23.50
CA ARG A 183 2.39 -0.09 -23.44
C ARG A 183 2.86 -0.95 -24.61
N LEU A 184 4.07 -0.66 -25.13
CA LEU A 184 4.65 -1.46 -26.19
C LEU A 184 4.79 -2.91 -25.74
N ASP A 185 4.44 -3.85 -26.61
CA ASP A 185 4.47 -5.27 -26.31
C ASP A 185 5.26 -6.06 -27.37
N GLY A 186 5.28 -7.40 -27.23
CA GLY A 186 6.08 -8.26 -28.09
C GLY A 186 7.58 -8.15 -27.83
N GLU A 187 8.38 -8.56 -28.80
CA GLU A 187 9.82 -8.69 -28.67
C GLU A 187 10.56 -7.44 -29.18
N ILE A 188 11.76 -7.22 -28.66
CA ILE A 188 12.69 -6.24 -29.25
C ILE A 188 13.17 -6.81 -30.58
N PRO A 189 12.93 -6.14 -31.73
CA PRO A 189 13.24 -6.73 -33.02
C PRO A 189 14.75 -6.85 -33.24
N GLU A 190 15.23 -8.00 -33.72
CA GLU A 190 16.65 -8.24 -34.07
C GLU A 190 17.22 -7.16 -35.02
N SER A 191 16.34 -6.61 -35.87
CA SER A 191 16.74 -5.55 -36.82
C SER A 191 17.23 -4.28 -36.15
N ILE A 192 16.96 -4.07 -34.83
CA ILE A 192 17.47 -2.92 -34.07
C ILE A 192 19.00 -2.81 -34.15
N GLY A 193 19.69 -3.96 -34.18
CA GLY A 193 21.17 -4.00 -34.28
C GLY A 193 21.78 -3.37 -35.52
N LYS A 194 20.96 -2.97 -36.50
CA LYS A 194 21.45 -2.24 -37.70
C LYS A 194 21.69 -0.76 -37.43
N LEU A 195 21.16 -0.20 -36.34
CA LEU A 195 21.24 1.22 -35.97
C LEU A 195 22.61 1.57 -35.34
N LYS A 196 23.67 1.47 -36.13
CA LYS A 196 25.05 1.66 -35.65
C LYS A 196 25.36 3.05 -35.04
N SER A 197 24.57 4.05 -35.40
CA SER A 197 24.69 5.44 -34.92
C SER A 197 23.99 5.67 -33.59
N LEU A 198 23.21 4.65 -33.10
CA LEU A 198 22.39 4.78 -31.91
C LEU A 198 23.28 4.94 -30.66
N GLN A 199 23.02 6.00 -29.90
CA GLN A 199 23.72 6.35 -28.65
C GLN A 199 22.83 6.08 -27.44
N ILE A 200 21.54 6.35 -27.58
CA ILE A 200 20.55 6.17 -26.51
C ILE A 200 19.42 5.26 -27.00
N LEU A 201 19.25 4.13 -26.33
CA LEU A 201 18.08 3.26 -26.46
C LEU A 201 17.38 3.19 -25.10
N ASN A 202 16.25 3.85 -24.99
CA ASN A 202 15.44 3.81 -23.79
C ASN A 202 14.01 3.31 -24.09
N LEU A 203 13.73 2.07 -23.68
CA LEU A 203 12.44 1.39 -23.80
C LEU A 203 11.85 1.05 -22.44
N ALA A 204 12.27 1.73 -21.40
CA ALA A 204 11.86 1.45 -20.02
C ALA A 204 10.35 1.57 -19.81
N ASN A 205 9.84 0.79 -18.84
CA ASN A 205 8.43 0.82 -18.41
C ASN A 205 7.45 0.59 -19.58
N ASN A 206 7.58 -0.58 -20.21
CA ASN A 206 6.69 -1.09 -21.25
C ASN A 206 6.21 -2.51 -20.90
N SER A 207 5.67 -3.24 -21.86
CA SER A 207 5.26 -4.64 -21.74
C SER A 207 6.05 -5.57 -22.65
N LEU A 208 7.27 -5.15 -23.06
CA LEU A 208 8.14 -5.92 -23.95
C LEU A 208 8.48 -7.27 -23.34
N SER A 209 8.47 -8.31 -24.15
CA SER A 209 8.67 -9.70 -23.75
C SER A 209 9.70 -10.39 -24.66
N GLY A 210 9.92 -11.68 -24.47
CA GLY A 210 10.96 -12.41 -25.17
C GLY A 210 12.35 -12.11 -24.62
N SER A 211 13.39 -12.57 -25.31
CA SER A 211 14.78 -12.35 -24.93
C SER A 211 15.35 -11.04 -25.48
N ILE A 212 16.39 -10.53 -24.84
CA ILE A 212 17.20 -9.46 -25.43
C ILE A 212 17.93 -10.03 -26.64
N PRO A 213 17.71 -9.49 -27.86
CA PRO A 213 18.32 -10.05 -29.05
C PRO A 213 19.84 -9.88 -29.08
N THR A 214 20.57 -10.89 -29.48
CA THR A 214 22.04 -10.85 -29.57
C THR A 214 22.55 -9.80 -30.56
N GLU A 215 21.72 -9.44 -31.54
CA GLU A 215 21.93 -8.42 -32.56
C GLU A 215 22.09 -7.02 -31.99
N ILE A 216 21.63 -6.79 -30.73
CA ILE A 216 21.83 -5.51 -30.02
C ILE A 216 23.31 -5.16 -29.95
N SER A 217 24.21 -6.13 -30.00
CA SER A 217 25.66 -5.94 -30.10
C SER A 217 26.12 -5.17 -31.34
N GLY A 218 25.26 -5.08 -32.39
CA GLY A 218 25.50 -4.28 -33.57
C GLY A 218 25.43 -2.76 -33.35
N LEU A 219 24.86 -2.31 -32.19
CA LEU A 219 24.73 -0.90 -31.81
C LEU A 219 26.07 -0.33 -31.34
N SER A 220 27.08 -0.27 -32.21
CA SER A 220 28.47 0.06 -31.84
C SER A 220 28.66 1.46 -31.21
N GLY A 221 27.73 2.38 -31.44
CA GLY A 221 27.71 3.74 -30.87
C GLY A 221 26.98 3.88 -29.53
N LEU A 222 26.38 2.78 -29.01
CA LEU A 222 25.47 2.83 -27.86
C LEU A 222 26.21 3.18 -26.57
N GLN A 223 25.70 4.23 -25.90
CA GLN A 223 26.19 4.72 -24.62
C GLN A 223 25.21 4.43 -23.48
N TYR A 224 23.91 4.48 -23.75
CA TYR A 224 22.85 4.30 -22.77
C TYR A 224 21.84 3.25 -23.25
N LEU A 225 21.75 2.14 -22.53
CA LEU A 225 20.77 1.09 -22.73
C LEU A 225 19.86 1.01 -21.51
N ASN A 226 18.60 1.38 -21.67
CA ASN A 226 17.62 1.26 -20.61
C ASN A 226 16.40 0.45 -21.05
N LEU A 227 16.24 -0.75 -20.44
CA LEU A 227 15.14 -1.67 -20.65
C LEU A 227 14.37 -1.95 -19.35
N LEU A 228 14.54 -1.12 -18.32
CA LEU A 228 13.91 -1.21 -17.01
C LEU A 228 12.39 -1.45 -17.11
N GLY A 229 11.84 -2.29 -16.26
CA GLY A 229 10.39 -2.38 -16.06
C GLY A 229 9.65 -2.97 -17.27
N ASN A 230 10.14 -4.08 -17.81
CA ASN A 230 9.52 -4.83 -18.89
C ASN A 230 9.20 -6.28 -18.47
N ARG A 231 8.92 -7.16 -19.42
CA ARG A 231 8.67 -8.58 -19.21
C ARG A 231 9.70 -9.45 -19.95
N LEU A 232 10.90 -8.90 -20.16
CA LEU A 232 11.98 -9.58 -20.84
C LEU A 232 12.42 -10.80 -20.04
N ASN A 233 12.74 -11.90 -20.73
CA ASN A 233 13.13 -13.17 -20.14
C ASN A 233 14.39 -13.72 -20.81
N GLY A 234 14.78 -14.94 -20.45
CA GLY A 234 16.02 -15.54 -20.96
C GLY A 234 17.25 -14.99 -20.26
N GLU A 235 18.42 -15.24 -20.83
CA GLU A 235 19.70 -14.82 -20.27
C GLU A 235 20.13 -13.45 -20.77
N ILE A 236 20.99 -12.77 -20.01
CA ILE A 236 21.66 -11.55 -20.48
C ILE A 236 22.65 -11.96 -21.57
N PRO A 237 22.51 -11.46 -22.81
CA PRO A 237 23.40 -11.86 -23.90
C PRO A 237 24.85 -11.44 -23.66
N ARG A 238 25.77 -12.39 -23.76
CA ARG A 238 27.22 -12.11 -23.66
C ARG A 238 27.71 -11.15 -24.76
N GLU A 239 26.97 -11.02 -25.85
CA GLU A 239 27.23 -10.15 -26.98
C GLU A 239 27.19 -8.68 -26.60
N LEU A 240 26.50 -8.31 -25.50
CA LEU A 240 26.54 -6.94 -24.93
C LEU A 240 27.95 -6.47 -24.60
N ASN A 241 28.90 -7.39 -24.39
CA ASN A 241 30.32 -7.07 -24.18
C ASN A 241 31.01 -6.40 -25.40
N HIS A 242 30.37 -6.39 -26.56
CA HIS A 242 30.88 -5.67 -27.76
C HIS A 242 30.43 -4.21 -27.84
N LEU A 243 29.65 -3.73 -26.88
CA LEU A 243 29.19 -2.34 -26.81
C LEU A 243 30.23 -1.44 -26.11
N PHE A 244 31.39 -1.24 -26.74
CA PHE A 244 32.56 -0.60 -26.13
C PHE A 244 32.36 0.86 -25.69
N GLN A 245 31.31 1.53 -26.18
CA GLN A 245 30.97 2.89 -25.80
C GLN A 245 29.97 2.97 -24.64
N LEU A 246 29.48 1.83 -24.16
CA LEU A 246 28.44 1.76 -23.15
C LEU A 246 28.89 2.40 -21.83
N GLN A 247 28.09 3.33 -21.32
CA GLN A 247 28.28 4.05 -20.07
C GLN A 247 27.26 3.60 -19.01
N GLU A 248 26.03 3.30 -19.42
CA GLU A 248 24.95 2.89 -18.54
C GLU A 248 24.16 1.76 -19.17
N ILE A 249 23.89 0.74 -18.35
CA ILE A 249 22.99 -0.37 -18.68
C ILE A 249 22.02 -0.59 -17.53
N ASP A 250 20.74 -0.46 -17.82
CA ASP A 250 19.66 -0.77 -16.87
C ASP A 250 18.69 -1.78 -17.46
N LEU A 251 18.71 -2.99 -16.88
CA LEU A 251 17.84 -4.12 -17.21
C LEU A 251 16.92 -4.48 -16.03
N SER A 252 16.82 -3.62 -15.04
CA SER A 252 16.10 -3.89 -13.78
C SER A 252 14.60 -4.14 -14.02
N SER A 253 13.96 -4.82 -13.06
CA SER A 253 12.53 -5.12 -13.07
C SER A 253 12.06 -5.81 -14.36
N ASN A 254 12.68 -6.96 -14.64
CA ASN A 254 12.36 -7.87 -15.75
C ASN A 254 12.25 -9.32 -15.22
N ASN A 255 12.20 -10.31 -16.12
CA ASN A 255 12.22 -11.72 -15.78
C ASN A 255 13.46 -12.43 -16.34
N LEU A 256 14.60 -11.71 -16.39
CA LEU A 256 15.87 -12.23 -16.88
C LEU A 256 16.43 -13.29 -15.92
N SER A 257 17.06 -14.31 -16.47
CA SER A 257 17.56 -15.48 -15.74
C SER A 257 18.98 -15.83 -16.15
N GLY A 258 19.51 -16.93 -15.61
CA GLY A 258 20.91 -17.35 -15.88
C GLY A 258 21.91 -16.53 -15.09
N THR A 259 23.16 -16.54 -15.51
CA THR A 259 24.27 -15.87 -14.82
C THR A 259 24.59 -14.51 -15.42
N ILE A 260 25.23 -13.65 -14.63
CA ILE A 260 25.73 -12.37 -15.12
C ILE A 260 26.97 -12.63 -16.01
N ASN A 261 26.78 -12.53 -17.33
CA ASN A 261 27.84 -12.80 -18.31
C ASN A 261 28.51 -11.50 -18.82
N LEU A 262 28.35 -10.38 -18.10
CA LEU A 262 28.95 -9.11 -18.47
C LEU A 262 30.42 -9.07 -18.05
N LEU A 263 31.34 -9.01 -19.02
CA LEU A 263 32.76 -8.95 -18.79
C LEU A 263 33.27 -7.51 -18.95
N ASN A 264 33.52 -6.83 -17.84
CA ASN A 264 33.96 -5.43 -17.84
C ASN A 264 35.30 -5.19 -18.58
N ILE A 265 36.06 -6.22 -18.90
CA ILE A 265 37.35 -6.10 -19.62
C ILE A 265 37.23 -5.29 -20.94
N HIS A 266 36.06 -5.29 -21.54
CA HIS A 266 35.80 -4.60 -22.80
C HIS A 266 34.97 -3.32 -22.64
N LEU A 267 34.31 -3.12 -21.47
CA LEU A 267 33.38 -2.02 -21.20
C LEU A 267 34.03 -0.95 -20.30
N GLN A 268 35.16 -0.38 -20.77
CA GLN A 268 35.97 0.56 -19.96
C GLN A 268 35.25 1.86 -19.61
N ASN A 269 34.23 2.24 -20.39
CA ASN A 269 33.45 3.47 -20.15
C ASN A 269 32.24 3.25 -19.22
N LEU A 270 31.96 1.98 -18.84
CA LEU A 270 30.78 1.65 -18.06
C LEU A 270 30.83 2.26 -16.66
N GLN A 271 29.82 3.02 -16.33
CA GLN A 271 29.67 3.73 -15.07
C GLN A 271 28.54 3.16 -14.21
N VAL A 272 27.46 2.72 -14.83
CA VAL A 272 26.27 2.21 -14.15
C VAL A 272 25.87 0.85 -14.70
N VAL A 273 25.70 -0.11 -13.79
CA VAL A 273 25.11 -1.44 -14.03
C VAL A 273 23.92 -1.62 -13.09
N ALA A 274 22.72 -1.74 -13.65
CA ALA A 274 21.49 -1.94 -12.89
C ALA A 274 20.73 -3.16 -13.45
N PHE A 275 20.70 -4.27 -12.67
CA PHE A 275 20.02 -5.52 -12.99
C PHE A 275 19.09 -5.96 -11.85
N SER A 276 18.69 -5.04 -10.98
CA SER A 276 17.84 -5.36 -9.84
C SER A 276 16.49 -5.92 -10.26
N ASP A 277 15.85 -6.70 -9.36
CA ASP A 277 14.51 -7.24 -9.56
C ASP A 277 14.40 -8.10 -10.85
N ASN A 278 15.17 -9.19 -10.85
CA ASN A 278 15.21 -10.22 -11.89
C ASN A 278 15.30 -11.63 -11.28
N ALA A 279 15.53 -12.65 -12.10
CA ALA A 279 15.74 -14.02 -11.67
C ALA A 279 17.17 -14.50 -11.91
N LEU A 280 18.17 -13.62 -11.84
CA LEU A 280 19.57 -13.92 -12.08
C LEU A 280 20.14 -14.82 -10.99
N THR A 281 21.00 -15.76 -11.37
CA THR A 281 21.56 -16.81 -10.51
C THR A 281 23.07 -16.87 -10.59
N GLY A 282 23.69 -17.71 -9.74
CA GLY A 282 25.13 -17.91 -9.70
C GLY A 282 25.89 -16.78 -9.02
N SER A 283 27.21 -16.81 -9.10
CA SER A 283 28.07 -15.81 -8.48
C SER A 283 28.29 -14.58 -9.36
N ILE A 284 28.60 -13.46 -8.74
CA ILE A 284 29.08 -12.27 -9.46
C ILE A 284 30.44 -12.60 -10.09
N PRO A 285 30.63 -12.34 -11.39
CA PRO A 285 31.85 -12.79 -12.11
C PRO A 285 33.13 -12.14 -11.58
N SER A 286 34.23 -12.94 -11.50
CA SER A 286 35.52 -12.49 -11.00
C SER A 286 36.21 -11.39 -11.81
N ASN A 287 35.75 -11.14 -13.03
CA ASN A 287 36.24 -10.11 -13.93
C ASN A 287 35.29 -8.91 -14.08
N PHE A 288 34.35 -8.77 -13.16
CA PHE A 288 33.37 -7.67 -13.19
C PHE A 288 34.04 -6.29 -13.06
N CYS A 289 35.15 -6.20 -12.35
CA CYS A 289 35.94 -4.97 -12.21
C CYS A 289 37.42 -5.21 -12.44
N LEU A 290 38.01 -4.42 -13.33
CA LEU A 290 39.46 -4.37 -13.53
C LEU A 290 40.06 -3.08 -12.97
N LYS A 291 41.37 -3.03 -12.79
CA LYS A 291 42.08 -1.81 -12.42
C LYS A 291 41.74 -0.68 -13.40
N ASN A 292 41.39 0.50 -12.89
CA ASN A 292 40.96 1.69 -13.63
C ASN A 292 39.54 1.59 -14.24
N SER A 293 38.66 0.78 -13.68
CA SER A 293 37.24 0.78 -14.04
C SER A 293 36.59 2.14 -13.75
N SER A 294 35.77 2.62 -14.67
CA SER A 294 34.93 3.82 -14.51
C SER A 294 33.67 3.57 -13.70
N LEU A 295 33.45 2.32 -13.25
CA LEU A 295 32.21 1.90 -12.62
C LEU A 295 31.98 2.61 -11.30
N GLN A 296 30.82 3.27 -11.21
CA GLN A 296 30.41 4.11 -10.09
C GLN A 296 29.23 3.49 -9.33
N GLN A 297 28.32 2.83 -10.03
CA GLN A 297 27.09 2.29 -9.46
C GLN A 297 26.85 0.87 -9.94
N VAL A 298 26.57 -0.03 -8.99
CA VAL A 298 26.23 -1.43 -9.21
C VAL A 298 24.98 -1.78 -8.40
N PHE A 299 23.88 -2.05 -9.09
CA PHE A 299 22.59 -2.41 -8.53
C PHE A 299 22.19 -3.80 -9.00
N LEU A 300 22.31 -4.79 -8.12
CA LEU A 300 22.02 -6.21 -8.39
C LEU A 300 20.98 -6.76 -7.38
N ALA A 301 20.28 -5.88 -6.70
CA ALA A 301 19.32 -6.26 -5.66
C ALA A 301 18.15 -7.11 -6.20
N GLN A 302 17.51 -7.89 -5.31
CA GLN A 302 16.33 -8.68 -5.63
C GLN A 302 16.56 -9.66 -6.81
N ASN A 303 17.56 -10.53 -6.65
CA ASN A 303 17.90 -11.62 -7.55
C ASN A 303 18.05 -12.93 -6.75
N LYS A 304 18.67 -13.94 -7.36
CA LYS A 304 19.03 -15.23 -6.75
C LYS A 304 20.54 -15.45 -6.83
N LEU A 305 21.31 -14.37 -6.71
CA LEU A 305 22.77 -14.43 -6.76
C LEU A 305 23.29 -15.14 -5.51
N SER A 306 24.29 -15.97 -5.67
CA SER A 306 24.85 -16.81 -4.61
C SER A 306 26.38 -16.73 -4.54
N GLY A 307 26.97 -17.35 -3.51
CA GLY A 307 28.39 -17.30 -3.24
C GLY A 307 28.81 -16.21 -2.28
N GLY A 308 30.11 -16.01 -2.08
CA GLY A 308 30.64 -15.03 -1.14
C GLY A 308 30.62 -13.58 -1.65
N PHE A 309 31.04 -12.66 -0.78
CA PHE A 309 31.25 -11.27 -1.19
C PHE A 309 32.25 -11.23 -2.37
N PRO A 310 31.88 -10.56 -3.49
CA PRO A 310 32.69 -10.56 -4.70
C PRO A 310 33.95 -9.69 -4.53
N LEU A 311 35.06 -10.32 -4.19
CA LEU A 311 36.33 -9.64 -3.87
C LEU A 311 36.84 -8.76 -5.02
N GLU A 312 36.47 -9.07 -6.23
CA GLU A 312 36.85 -8.35 -7.43
C GLU A 312 36.22 -6.94 -7.48
N LEU A 313 35.04 -6.75 -6.87
CA LEU A 313 34.44 -5.41 -6.72
C LEU A 313 35.35 -4.44 -5.94
N LEU A 314 36.22 -4.97 -5.09
CA LEU A 314 37.21 -4.17 -4.36
C LEU A 314 38.24 -3.50 -5.28
N ASN A 315 38.31 -3.89 -6.55
CA ASN A 315 39.13 -3.25 -7.56
C ASN A 315 38.45 -2.05 -8.26
N CYS A 316 37.13 -1.86 -8.02
CA CYS A 316 36.36 -0.77 -8.57
C CYS A 316 36.63 0.55 -7.79
N SER A 317 37.77 1.15 -7.95
CA SER A 317 38.20 2.33 -7.19
C SER A 317 37.31 3.58 -7.36
N SER A 318 36.40 3.57 -8.32
CA SER A 318 35.44 4.65 -8.57
C SER A 318 34.06 4.37 -8.00
N LEU A 319 33.82 3.17 -7.43
CA LEU A 319 32.52 2.73 -6.97
C LEU A 319 32.01 3.60 -5.81
N GLN A 320 30.81 4.12 -5.99
CA GLN A 320 30.11 4.97 -5.03
C GLN A 320 28.89 4.27 -4.43
N GLN A 321 28.15 3.51 -5.23
CA GLN A 321 26.96 2.81 -4.78
C GLN A 321 27.04 1.34 -5.15
N LEU A 322 26.86 0.49 -4.13
CA LEU A 322 26.81 -0.97 -4.28
C LEU A 322 25.57 -1.51 -3.57
N ASP A 323 24.63 -2.02 -4.36
CA ASP A 323 23.43 -2.68 -3.86
C ASP A 323 23.39 -4.15 -4.30
N LEU A 324 23.64 -5.03 -3.34
CA LEU A 324 23.55 -6.49 -3.46
C LEU A 324 22.41 -7.05 -2.61
N SER A 325 21.50 -6.22 -2.13
CA SER A 325 20.46 -6.63 -1.20
C SER A 325 19.48 -7.64 -1.80
N ASN A 326 18.81 -8.40 -0.94
CA ASN A 326 17.80 -9.39 -1.35
C ASN A 326 18.33 -10.41 -2.37
N ASN A 327 19.37 -11.14 -1.99
CA ASN A 327 19.97 -12.21 -2.76
C ASN A 327 20.24 -13.44 -1.85
N ASP A 328 20.91 -14.47 -2.37
CA ASP A 328 21.32 -15.66 -1.63
C ASP A 328 22.86 -15.65 -1.35
N LEU A 329 23.46 -14.45 -1.19
CA LEU A 329 24.89 -14.30 -0.93
C LEU A 329 25.23 -14.73 0.51
N GLU A 330 26.40 -15.33 0.70
CA GLU A 330 26.83 -15.93 1.97
C GLU A 330 28.31 -15.61 2.31
N GLY A 331 28.78 -16.12 3.44
CA GLY A 331 30.17 -15.96 3.88
C GLY A 331 30.43 -14.65 4.61
N GLU A 332 31.68 -14.29 4.81
CA GLU A 332 32.10 -13.15 5.62
C GLU A 332 32.41 -11.90 4.78
N LEU A 333 32.25 -10.73 5.39
CA LEU A 333 32.74 -9.48 4.78
C LEU A 333 34.27 -9.43 4.82
N PRO A 334 34.96 -9.13 3.70
CA PRO A 334 36.41 -9.17 3.68
C PRO A 334 37.04 -7.99 4.44
N PRO A 335 38.15 -8.22 5.18
CA PRO A 335 38.87 -7.13 5.85
C PRO A 335 39.38 -6.05 4.91
N THR A 336 39.52 -6.37 3.61
CA THR A 336 39.95 -5.42 2.58
C THR A 336 38.81 -4.58 1.99
N ILE A 337 37.62 -4.57 2.62
CA ILE A 337 36.43 -3.83 2.13
C ILE A 337 36.71 -2.33 2.01
N ASP A 338 37.64 -1.78 2.79
CA ASP A 338 38.08 -0.38 2.78
C ASP A 338 38.76 0.06 1.46
N ARG A 339 39.07 -0.90 0.56
CA ARG A 339 39.50 -0.58 -0.82
C ARG A 339 38.43 0.13 -1.63
N LEU A 340 37.17 0.07 -1.22
CA LEU A 340 36.05 0.86 -1.78
C LEU A 340 36.08 2.30 -1.22
N GLU A 341 37.16 3.03 -1.49
CA GLU A 341 37.45 4.35 -0.89
C GLU A 341 36.36 5.42 -1.16
N LYS A 342 35.63 5.31 -2.29
CA LYS A 342 34.62 6.30 -2.71
C LYS A 342 33.20 5.91 -2.40
N ILE A 343 32.99 4.75 -1.76
CA ILE A 343 31.64 4.23 -1.50
C ILE A 343 30.87 5.19 -0.58
N THR A 344 29.65 5.51 -0.99
CA THR A 344 28.66 6.25 -0.22
C THR A 344 27.54 5.34 0.29
N ASP A 345 27.15 4.36 -0.51
CA ASP A 345 26.04 3.45 -0.24
C ASP A 345 26.51 2.01 -0.34
N LEU A 346 26.47 1.28 0.78
CA LEU A 346 26.77 -0.15 0.87
C LEU A 346 25.55 -0.89 1.39
N LEU A 347 24.78 -1.50 0.47
CA LEU A 347 23.52 -2.17 0.74
C LEU A 347 23.69 -3.68 0.51
N LEU A 348 23.81 -4.45 1.60
CA LEU A 348 24.03 -5.89 1.62
C LEU A 348 22.94 -6.66 2.38
N ASN A 349 21.87 -5.99 2.73
CA ASN A 349 20.77 -6.52 3.53
C ASN A 349 20.00 -7.65 2.83
N ASN A 350 19.28 -8.45 3.63
CA ASN A 350 18.49 -9.61 3.16
C ASN A 350 19.36 -10.57 2.34
N ASN A 351 20.39 -11.09 2.95
CA ASN A 351 21.29 -12.10 2.44
C ASN A 351 21.63 -13.15 3.53
N SER A 352 22.66 -13.93 3.35
CA SER A 352 23.17 -14.89 4.35
C SER A 352 24.62 -14.58 4.79
N PHE A 353 25.02 -13.31 4.75
CA PHE A 353 26.35 -12.92 5.22
C PHE A 353 26.53 -13.22 6.71
N SER A 354 27.70 -13.73 7.07
CA SER A 354 28.07 -14.19 8.41
C SER A 354 29.37 -13.54 8.91
N GLY A 355 29.93 -14.04 10.01
CA GLY A 355 31.13 -13.46 10.59
C GLY A 355 30.87 -12.11 11.25
N SER A 356 31.89 -11.29 11.42
CA SER A 356 31.80 -9.98 12.07
C SER A 356 32.00 -8.83 11.08
N ILE A 357 31.52 -7.65 11.43
CA ILE A 357 31.83 -6.42 10.69
C ILE A 357 33.34 -6.13 10.84
N PRO A 358 34.09 -6.08 9.74
CA PRO A 358 35.52 -5.84 9.83
C PRO A 358 35.84 -4.40 10.30
N PRO A 359 36.81 -4.19 11.18
CA PRO A 359 37.19 -2.85 11.65
C PRO A 359 37.60 -1.89 10.54
N GLU A 360 38.10 -2.40 9.43
CA GLU A 360 38.50 -1.64 8.25
C GLU A 360 37.35 -0.85 7.63
N ILE A 361 36.09 -1.23 7.89
CA ILE A 361 34.94 -0.44 7.45
C ILE A 361 35.03 1.02 7.90
N GLY A 362 35.65 1.27 9.06
CA GLY A 362 35.87 2.59 9.58
C GLY A 362 36.83 3.50 8.74
N ASN A 363 37.50 2.92 7.74
CA ASN A 363 38.36 3.65 6.82
C ASN A 363 37.59 4.22 5.60
N MET A 364 36.33 3.79 5.39
CA MET A 364 35.47 4.18 4.26
C MET A 364 34.85 5.58 4.53
N SER A 365 35.67 6.63 4.52
CA SER A 365 35.32 7.97 5.01
C SER A 365 34.12 8.64 4.32
N ASN A 366 33.77 8.20 3.09
CA ASN A 366 32.67 8.74 2.32
C ASN A 366 31.33 8.01 2.59
N LEU A 367 31.35 6.90 3.36
CA LEU A 367 30.18 6.08 3.60
C LEU A 367 29.06 6.85 4.30
N GLU A 368 27.92 6.96 3.65
CA GLU A 368 26.71 7.62 4.13
C GLU A 368 25.65 6.63 4.59
N ASN A 369 25.48 5.52 3.85
CA ASN A 369 24.47 4.51 4.13
C ASN A 369 25.09 3.12 4.24
N LEU A 370 24.90 2.46 5.38
CA LEU A 370 25.35 1.11 5.67
C LEU A 370 24.15 0.23 6.05
N TYR A 371 23.72 -0.67 5.14
CA TYR A 371 22.61 -1.59 5.35
C TYR A 371 23.09 -3.03 5.34
N LEU A 372 23.11 -3.65 6.52
CA LEU A 372 23.50 -5.04 6.74
C LEU A 372 22.39 -5.88 7.40
N PHE A 373 21.19 -5.34 7.50
CA PHE A 373 20.07 -5.99 8.19
C PHE A 373 19.59 -7.27 7.49
N ASP A 374 18.94 -8.14 8.28
CA ASP A 374 18.43 -9.44 7.81
C ASP A 374 19.55 -10.29 7.18
N ASN A 375 20.55 -10.62 8.01
CA ASN A 375 21.70 -11.46 7.69
C ASN A 375 22.03 -12.39 8.89
N MET A 376 23.16 -13.08 8.84
CA MET A 376 23.68 -13.91 9.92
C MET A 376 24.92 -13.31 10.60
N ILE A 377 25.07 -11.99 10.56
CA ILE A 377 26.26 -11.29 11.10
C ILE A 377 26.31 -11.43 12.62
N THR A 378 27.51 -11.74 13.13
CA THR A 378 27.82 -11.96 14.54
C THR A 378 28.81 -10.93 15.07
N GLY A 379 29.25 -11.08 16.32
CA GLY A 379 30.26 -10.20 16.93
C GLY A 379 29.72 -8.81 17.27
N SER A 380 30.61 -7.87 17.53
CA SER A 380 30.30 -6.52 17.98
C SER A 380 30.47 -5.49 16.85
N ILE A 381 29.85 -4.32 17.02
CA ILE A 381 30.15 -3.16 16.17
C ILE A 381 31.59 -2.70 16.47
N PRO A 382 32.48 -2.62 15.48
CA PRO A 382 33.85 -2.17 15.74
C PRO A 382 33.91 -0.69 16.13
N ALA A 383 34.79 -0.33 17.05
CA ALA A 383 34.96 1.05 17.49
C ALA A 383 35.36 2.00 16.35
N GLU A 384 36.04 1.48 15.35
CA GLU A 384 36.47 2.17 14.13
C GLU A 384 35.31 2.80 13.35
N ILE A 385 34.06 2.32 13.55
CA ILE A 385 32.85 2.93 12.96
C ILE A 385 32.76 4.44 13.27
N GLY A 386 33.28 4.85 14.43
CA GLY A 386 33.31 6.26 14.86
C GLY A 386 34.18 7.18 14.01
N LYS A 387 34.92 6.66 13.03
CA LYS A 387 35.71 7.46 12.05
C LYS A 387 34.83 7.96 10.90
N LEU A 388 33.67 7.36 10.69
CA LEU A 388 32.76 7.60 9.54
C LEU A 388 31.95 8.90 9.75
N GLN A 389 32.56 10.05 9.45
CA GLN A 389 31.92 11.34 9.68
C GLN A 389 30.75 11.64 8.73
N SER A 390 30.71 10.99 7.56
CA SER A 390 29.63 11.11 6.56
C SER A 390 28.44 10.21 6.87
N LEU A 391 28.59 9.21 7.76
CA LEU A 391 27.58 8.19 8.01
C LEU A 391 26.28 8.82 8.51
N SER A 392 25.25 8.69 7.70
CA SER A 392 23.89 9.21 7.93
C SER A 392 22.93 8.14 8.41
N THR A 393 23.05 6.93 7.86
CA THR A 393 22.14 5.82 8.15
C THR A 393 22.92 4.54 8.41
N ILE A 394 22.60 3.85 9.52
CA ILE A 394 23.15 2.53 9.85
C ILE A 394 22.03 1.59 10.28
N TYR A 395 21.79 0.55 9.46
CA TYR A 395 20.78 -0.48 9.70
C TYR A 395 21.44 -1.86 9.82
N LEU A 396 21.40 -2.42 11.05
CA LEU A 396 21.97 -3.72 11.42
C LEU A 396 20.92 -4.68 11.97
N TYR A 397 19.64 -4.35 11.86
CA TYR A 397 18.56 -5.12 12.50
C TYR A 397 18.43 -6.55 11.94
N ASP A 398 17.79 -7.43 12.73
CA ASP A 398 17.61 -8.86 12.42
C ASP A 398 18.93 -9.54 12.01
N ASN A 399 19.89 -9.57 12.98
CA ASN A 399 21.17 -10.26 12.91
C ASN A 399 21.44 -11.02 14.22
N HIS A 400 22.64 -11.56 14.38
CA HIS A 400 23.11 -12.24 15.61
C HIS A 400 24.23 -11.45 16.29
N MET A 401 24.25 -10.13 16.12
CA MET A 401 25.29 -9.27 16.67
C MET A 401 25.17 -9.16 18.18
N SER A 402 26.30 -8.99 18.86
CA SER A 402 26.40 -8.97 20.32
C SER A 402 27.39 -7.91 20.79
N GLY A 403 27.69 -7.89 22.09
CA GLY A 403 28.59 -6.88 22.69
C GLY A 403 27.89 -5.55 22.88
N SER A 404 28.63 -4.54 23.34
CA SER A 404 28.09 -3.22 23.62
C SER A 404 28.09 -2.31 22.39
N ILE A 405 27.14 -1.38 22.35
CA ILE A 405 27.16 -0.29 21.36
C ILE A 405 28.37 0.59 21.67
N PRO A 406 29.35 0.71 20.75
CA PRO A 406 30.56 1.46 21.05
C PRO A 406 30.28 2.96 21.21
N LEU A 407 30.93 3.60 22.18
CA LEU A 407 30.74 5.02 22.40
C LEU A 407 31.24 5.86 21.19
N GLU A 408 32.18 5.33 20.45
CA GLU A 408 32.77 5.90 19.25
C GLU A 408 31.72 6.13 18.15
N LEU A 409 30.67 5.29 18.06
CA LEU A 409 29.55 5.49 17.15
C LEU A 409 28.94 6.90 17.28
N THR A 410 28.99 7.47 18.49
CA THR A 410 28.45 8.82 18.72
C THR A 410 29.32 9.94 18.14
N ASN A 411 30.48 9.62 17.58
CA ASN A 411 31.32 10.56 16.84
C ASN A 411 30.84 10.74 15.41
N CYS A 412 30.01 9.83 14.85
CA CYS A 412 29.36 9.94 13.53
C CYS A 412 28.26 11.01 13.61
N THR A 413 28.61 12.30 13.67
CA THR A 413 27.64 13.37 13.97
C THR A 413 26.63 13.63 12.84
N SER A 414 26.83 13.05 11.67
CA SER A 414 25.88 13.09 10.53
C SER A 414 24.72 12.12 10.71
N LEU A 415 24.78 11.15 11.64
CA LEU A 415 23.75 10.13 11.82
C LEU A 415 22.36 10.72 12.03
N THR A 416 21.46 10.29 11.17
CA THR A 416 20.03 10.58 11.21
C THR A 416 19.20 9.37 11.64
N ALA A 417 19.66 8.16 11.31
CA ALA A 417 18.93 6.93 11.60
C ALA A 417 19.88 5.80 12.09
N ILE A 418 19.50 5.19 13.21
CA ILE A 418 20.13 4.01 13.79
C ILE A 418 19.05 2.97 14.01
N ASP A 419 19.17 1.80 13.36
CA ASP A 419 18.29 0.66 13.57
C ASP A 419 19.11 -0.62 13.87
N PHE A 420 19.05 -1.08 15.13
CA PHE A 420 19.72 -2.27 15.65
C PHE A 420 18.72 -3.29 16.20
N PHE A 421 17.46 -3.20 15.81
CA PHE A 421 16.39 -4.10 16.23
C PHE A 421 16.78 -5.58 16.05
N GLY A 422 16.30 -6.47 16.96
CA GLY A 422 16.39 -7.91 16.73
C GLY A 422 17.83 -8.45 16.74
N ASN A 423 18.65 -8.04 17.72
CA ASN A 423 20.03 -8.50 17.93
C ASN A 423 20.25 -8.93 19.41
N HIS A 424 21.49 -9.14 19.80
CA HIS A 424 21.92 -9.47 21.17
C HIS A 424 22.86 -8.40 21.77
N PHE A 425 22.71 -7.14 21.35
CA PHE A 425 23.51 -6.05 21.92
C PHE A 425 23.24 -5.92 23.42
N ASN A 426 24.31 -5.77 24.21
CA ASN A 426 24.26 -5.71 25.66
C ASN A 426 24.93 -4.43 26.20
N GLY A 427 25.07 -4.32 27.52
CA GLY A 427 25.61 -3.11 28.13
C GLY A 427 24.63 -1.94 28.11
N SER A 428 25.11 -0.73 28.26
CA SER A 428 24.27 0.48 28.31
C SER A 428 24.24 1.24 26.96
N ILE A 429 23.19 2.02 26.74
CA ILE A 429 23.18 3.03 25.70
C ILE A 429 24.30 4.04 25.98
N PRO A 430 25.15 4.38 25.01
CA PRO A 430 26.29 5.27 25.22
C PRO A 430 25.90 6.63 25.84
N GLU A 431 26.54 7.03 26.92
CA GLU A 431 26.25 8.31 27.58
C GLU A 431 26.47 9.53 26.65
N THR A 432 27.25 9.36 25.60
CA THR A 432 27.57 10.41 24.63
C THR A 432 26.58 10.48 23.47
N ILE A 433 25.48 9.68 23.50
CA ILE A 433 24.46 9.64 22.42
C ILE A 433 23.90 11.02 22.06
N GLY A 434 23.86 11.94 23.03
CA GLY A 434 23.44 13.33 22.81
C GLY A 434 24.33 14.16 21.87
N LYS A 435 25.48 13.64 21.41
CA LYS A 435 26.30 14.27 20.36
C LYS A 435 25.59 14.20 18.99
N LEU A 436 24.72 13.19 18.79
CA LEU A 436 24.01 12.96 17.53
C LEU A 436 22.84 13.93 17.37
N LYS A 437 23.15 15.19 17.05
CA LYS A 437 22.15 16.28 16.95
C LYS A 437 21.17 16.10 15.76
N ASN A 438 21.57 15.30 14.77
CA ASN A 438 20.79 15.05 13.58
C ASN A 438 19.88 13.83 13.68
N LEU A 439 20.01 13.04 14.74
CA LEU A 439 19.29 11.79 14.94
C LEU A 439 17.77 11.99 14.93
N VAL A 440 17.08 11.27 14.05
CA VAL A 440 15.63 11.25 13.83
C VAL A 440 15.04 9.93 14.31
N LEU A 441 15.72 8.82 14.01
CA LEU A 441 15.32 7.46 14.37
C LEU A 441 16.38 6.81 15.25
N LEU A 442 15.98 6.32 16.42
CA LEU A 442 16.77 5.42 17.27
C LEU A 442 15.94 4.17 17.60
N GLN A 443 16.24 3.08 16.94
CA GLN A 443 15.59 1.77 17.08
C GLN A 443 16.59 0.78 17.70
N LEU A 444 16.39 0.42 18.95
CA LEU A 444 17.22 -0.53 19.71
C LEU A 444 16.36 -1.64 20.35
N ARG A 445 15.13 -1.79 19.88
CA ARG A 445 14.18 -2.78 20.38
C ARG A 445 14.72 -4.21 20.21
N GLN A 446 14.31 -5.11 21.11
CA GLN A 446 14.62 -6.54 21.09
C GLN A 446 16.12 -6.79 21.08
N ASN A 447 16.76 -6.42 22.21
CA ASN A 447 18.17 -6.61 22.51
C ASN A 447 18.35 -6.98 24.00
N ASP A 448 19.59 -7.07 24.45
CA ASP A 448 19.96 -7.33 25.86
C ASP A 448 20.48 -6.08 26.58
N LEU A 449 20.15 -4.88 26.10
CA LEU A 449 20.63 -3.62 26.66
C LEU A 449 20.15 -3.42 28.10
N SER A 450 20.99 -2.90 28.94
CA SER A 450 20.76 -2.72 30.40
C SER A 450 21.14 -1.31 30.89
N GLY A 451 20.90 -1.05 32.15
CA GLY A 451 21.20 0.26 32.74
C GLY A 451 20.17 1.36 32.36
N PRO A 452 20.41 2.60 32.78
CA PRO A 452 19.49 3.70 32.58
C PRO A 452 19.60 4.28 31.18
N ILE A 453 18.50 4.93 30.69
CA ILE A 453 18.56 5.78 29.51
C ILE A 453 19.41 7.01 29.84
N PRO A 454 20.46 7.30 29.08
CA PRO A 454 21.33 8.42 29.36
C PRO A 454 20.61 9.78 29.22
N PRO A 455 20.76 10.69 30.19
CA PRO A 455 20.16 12.03 30.10
C PRO A 455 20.56 12.82 28.85
N SER A 456 21.74 12.53 28.30
CA SER A 456 22.23 13.17 27.08
C SER A 456 21.32 12.91 25.87
N LEU A 457 20.55 11.80 25.81
CA LEU A 457 19.63 11.50 24.74
C LEU A 457 18.61 12.64 24.54
N GLY A 458 18.20 13.33 25.61
CA GLY A 458 17.31 14.49 25.50
C GLY A 458 17.85 15.66 24.68
N TYR A 459 19.13 15.65 24.34
CA TYR A 459 19.75 16.67 23.48
C TYR A 459 19.69 16.33 21.99
N CYS A 460 19.18 15.15 21.60
CA CYS A 460 18.88 14.77 20.20
C CYS A 460 17.57 15.42 19.75
N LYS A 461 17.53 16.73 19.60
CA LYS A 461 16.29 17.53 19.42
C LYS A 461 15.51 17.23 18.13
N LYS A 462 16.14 16.55 17.16
CA LYS A 462 15.47 16.13 15.91
C LYS A 462 14.81 14.76 16.03
N LEU A 463 15.01 14.03 17.14
CA LEU A 463 14.51 12.69 17.35
C LEU A 463 12.97 12.66 17.27
N GLN A 464 12.46 11.83 16.39
CA GLN A 464 11.03 11.61 16.15
C GLN A 464 10.58 10.24 16.62
N GLN A 465 11.43 9.23 16.45
CA GLN A 465 11.11 7.85 16.79
C GLN A 465 12.18 7.29 17.75
N LEU A 466 11.72 6.81 18.89
CA LEU A 466 12.55 6.18 19.92
C LEU A 466 11.96 4.82 20.29
N ALA A 467 12.61 3.75 19.89
CA ALA A 467 12.17 2.40 20.18
C ALA A 467 13.22 1.63 20.99
N LEU A 468 12.95 1.43 22.28
CA LEU A 468 13.81 0.77 23.25
C LEU A 468 13.16 -0.46 23.89
N ALA A 469 12.00 -0.88 23.39
CA ALA A 469 11.24 -1.99 23.96
C ALA A 469 12.00 -3.32 23.93
N ASP A 470 11.56 -4.31 24.73
CA ASP A 470 12.13 -5.66 24.77
C ASP A 470 13.65 -5.63 25.05
N ASN A 471 14.03 -5.02 26.19
CA ASN A 471 15.39 -4.90 26.66
C ASN A 471 15.43 -5.14 28.21
N LYS A 472 16.58 -4.92 28.84
CA LYS A 472 16.80 -4.99 30.27
C LYS A 472 17.11 -3.60 30.89
N LEU A 473 16.65 -2.53 30.17
CA LEU A 473 16.88 -1.15 30.63
C LEU A 473 16.15 -0.87 31.94
N SER A 474 16.73 -0.02 32.78
CA SER A 474 16.26 0.24 34.15
C SER A 474 16.34 1.72 34.53
N GLY A 475 15.99 2.03 35.77
CA GLY A 475 16.03 3.40 36.30
C GLY A 475 14.87 4.27 35.81
N VAL A 476 15.00 5.58 35.95
CA VAL A 476 13.95 6.56 35.63
C VAL A 476 14.13 7.17 34.25
N LEU A 477 13.02 7.56 33.61
CA LEU A 477 13.09 8.32 32.36
C LEU A 477 13.73 9.70 32.62
N PRO A 478 14.74 10.07 31.83
CA PRO A 478 15.48 11.32 32.08
C PRO A 478 14.59 12.56 31.96
N ALA A 479 14.68 13.50 32.89
CA ALA A 479 13.95 14.78 32.81
C ALA A 479 14.26 15.59 31.54
N THR A 480 15.38 15.31 30.87
CA THR A 480 15.82 15.92 29.62
C THR A 480 14.95 15.50 28.43
N PHE A 481 14.11 14.45 28.54
CA PHE A 481 13.13 14.08 27.50
C PHE A 481 12.17 15.22 27.15
N ARG A 482 11.93 16.16 28.10
CA ARG A 482 11.17 17.40 27.82
C ARG A 482 11.74 18.24 26.67
N PHE A 483 13.00 18.03 26.30
CA PHE A 483 13.64 18.74 25.19
C PHE A 483 13.42 18.07 23.83
N LEU A 484 12.88 16.84 23.79
CA LEU A 484 12.57 16.07 22.58
C LEU A 484 11.22 16.51 21.99
N SER A 485 11.15 17.76 21.56
CA SER A 485 9.90 18.39 21.11
C SER A 485 9.32 17.81 19.79
N ARG A 486 10.11 17.02 19.06
CA ARG A 486 9.72 16.38 17.79
C ARG A 486 9.37 14.91 17.94
N LEU A 487 9.51 14.36 19.15
CA LEU A 487 9.27 12.95 19.40
C LEU A 487 7.79 12.60 19.19
N SER A 488 7.52 11.76 18.22
CA SER A 488 6.17 11.31 17.83
C SER A 488 5.87 9.89 18.28
N THR A 489 6.87 9.02 18.26
CA THR A 489 6.73 7.61 18.61
C THR A 489 7.75 7.21 19.65
N VAL A 490 7.28 6.61 20.76
CA VAL A 490 8.13 6.08 21.85
C VAL A 490 7.65 4.69 22.22
N THR A 491 8.54 3.71 22.18
CA THR A 491 8.27 2.36 22.67
C THR A 491 9.31 1.96 23.71
N LEU A 492 8.88 1.78 24.98
CA LEU A 492 9.74 1.51 26.14
C LEU A 492 9.37 0.24 26.89
N TYR A 493 8.38 -0.49 26.39
CA TYR A 493 7.81 -1.64 27.09
C TYR A 493 8.79 -2.79 27.24
N ASN A 494 8.41 -3.76 28.09
CA ASN A 494 9.20 -4.93 28.42
C ASN A 494 10.64 -4.55 28.80
N ASN A 495 10.74 -3.66 29.78
CA ASN A 495 11.94 -3.17 30.42
C ASN A 495 11.70 -3.07 31.94
N SER A 496 12.69 -2.61 32.70
CA SER A 496 12.64 -2.47 34.18
C SER A 496 12.61 -1.01 34.64
N PHE A 497 11.90 -0.13 33.88
CA PHE A 497 11.87 1.31 34.24
C PHE A 497 11.00 1.62 35.44
N GLU A 498 11.41 2.63 36.19
CA GLU A 498 10.64 3.27 37.26
C GLU A 498 9.91 4.52 36.74
N GLY A 499 8.72 4.85 37.29
CA GLY A 499 7.83 5.91 36.75
C GLY A 499 8.42 7.31 36.65
N SER A 500 8.08 8.08 35.59
CA SER A 500 8.62 9.43 35.28
C SER A 500 7.54 10.49 35.04
N ASN A 501 7.89 11.77 35.30
CA ASN A 501 6.97 12.90 35.50
C ASN A 501 6.85 13.89 34.30
N SER A 502 7.38 13.66 33.08
CA SER A 502 7.47 14.74 32.04
C SER A 502 7.24 14.32 30.60
N LEU A 503 6.23 13.50 30.30
CA LEU A 503 5.87 13.08 28.95
C LEU A 503 4.72 13.91 28.37
N THR A 504 4.77 14.28 27.06
CA THR A 504 3.68 14.90 26.32
C THR A 504 2.86 13.89 25.51
N ALA A 505 3.46 12.78 25.08
CA ALA A 505 2.79 11.64 24.43
C ALA A 505 3.45 10.33 24.85
N LEU A 506 2.64 9.32 25.16
CA LEU A 506 3.08 7.98 25.50
C LEU A 506 2.26 6.98 24.71
N ASP A 507 2.91 6.26 23.80
CA ASP A 507 2.32 5.16 23.03
C ASP A 507 3.01 3.86 23.38
N LEU A 508 2.28 2.97 24.07
CA LEU A 508 2.70 1.65 24.47
C LEU A 508 1.78 0.56 23.89
N THR A 509 1.15 0.85 22.75
CA THR A 509 0.18 -0.04 22.10
C THR A 509 0.87 -1.32 21.60
N ASN A 510 0.12 -2.45 21.56
CA ASN A 510 0.55 -3.76 21.05
C ASN A 510 1.73 -4.38 21.79
N ASN A 511 1.60 -4.53 23.13
CA ASN A 511 2.68 -5.00 23.97
C ASN A 511 2.20 -6.05 24.98
N SER A 512 3.07 -6.45 25.90
CA SER A 512 2.78 -7.42 26.95
C SER A 512 2.81 -6.81 28.36
N PHE A 513 2.56 -5.51 28.49
CA PHE A 513 2.51 -4.88 29.81
C PHE A 513 1.44 -5.50 30.68
N SER A 514 1.81 -5.87 31.89
CA SER A 514 0.93 -6.43 32.92
C SER A 514 0.91 -5.56 34.17
N GLY A 515 0.01 -5.84 35.08
CA GLY A 515 -0.13 -5.06 36.31
C GLY A 515 -1.01 -3.82 36.13
N SER A 516 -1.06 -2.95 37.13
CA SER A 516 -1.91 -1.77 37.13
C SER A 516 -1.26 -0.55 36.45
N ILE A 517 -2.08 0.33 35.89
CA ILE A 517 -1.62 1.64 35.40
C ILE A 517 -1.10 2.45 36.58
N PRO A 518 0.15 2.93 36.57
CA PRO A 518 0.70 3.66 37.70
C PRO A 518 0.04 5.02 37.90
N SER A 519 -0.46 5.34 39.11
CA SER A 519 -1.07 6.65 39.42
C SER A 519 -0.11 7.82 39.18
N ARG A 520 1.19 7.59 39.37
CA ARG A 520 2.25 8.60 39.13
C ARG A 520 2.38 9.03 37.68
N LEU A 521 1.79 8.32 36.73
CA LEU A 521 1.70 8.73 35.31
C LEU A 521 0.98 10.09 35.18
N ALA A 522 0.03 10.38 36.09
CA ALA A 522 -0.70 11.63 36.17
C ALA A 522 0.16 12.87 36.50
N ASN A 523 1.39 12.66 36.99
CA ASN A 523 2.31 13.77 37.20
C ASN A 523 2.86 14.37 35.90
N SER A 524 2.65 13.68 34.76
CA SER A 524 3.00 14.19 33.43
C SER A 524 1.90 15.14 32.94
N ILE A 525 1.72 16.29 33.60
CA ILE A 525 0.63 17.24 33.41
C ILE A 525 0.47 17.76 31.96
N ASN A 526 1.53 17.67 31.15
CA ASN A 526 1.53 18.06 29.76
C ASN A 526 1.21 16.91 28.79
N LEU A 527 0.79 15.74 29.32
CA LEU A 527 0.47 14.59 28.50
C LEU A 527 -0.83 14.87 27.70
N THR A 528 -0.69 14.91 26.39
CA THR A 528 -1.79 15.12 25.43
C THR A 528 -2.33 13.80 24.92
N ARG A 529 -1.46 12.77 24.77
CA ARG A 529 -1.83 11.47 24.21
C ARG A 529 -1.28 10.34 25.08
N LEU A 530 -2.19 9.44 25.51
CA LEU A 530 -1.86 8.23 26.26
C LEU A 530 -2.50 7.02 25.55
N ARG A 531 -1.66 6.16 24.97
CA ARG A 531 -2.10 4.93 24.31
C ARG A 531 -1.43 3.72 24.95
N LEU A 532 -2.22 2.88 25.58
CA LEU A 532 -1.81 1.65 26.25
C LEU A 532 -2.56 0.43 25.70
N ALA A 533 -3.15 0.54 24.53
CA ALA A 533 -4.00 -0.46 23.95
C ALA A 533 -3.27 -1.78 23.65
N ASN A 534 -4.03 -2.87 23.61
CA ASN A 534 -3.55 -4.21 23.26
C ASN A 534 -2.37 -4.65 24.12
N ASN A 535 -2.60 -4.71 25.47
CA ASN A 535 -1.67 -5.15 26.48
C ASN A 535 -2.35 -6.16 27.45
N GLN A 536 -1.69 -6.47 28.55
CA GLN A 536 -2.21 -7.33 29.64
C GLN A 536 -2.44 -6.52 30.94
N LEU A 537 -2.68 -5.20 30.81
CA LEU A 537 -2.88 -4.33 31.96
C LEU A 537 -4.14 -4.73 32.72
N SER A 538 -4.05 -4.68 34.05
CA SER A 538 -5.11 -5.09 34.97
C SER A 538 -5.38 -4.02 36.03
N GLY A 539 -6.36 -4.28 36.90
CA GLY A 539 -6.73 -3.30 37.94
C GLY A 539 -7.60 -2.18 37.38
N ARG A 540 -7.66 -1.07 38.08
CA ARG A 540 -8.54 0.09 37.77
C ARG A 540 -7.78 1.19 37.06
N ILE A 541 -8.50 2.06 36.33
CA ILE A 541 -7.93 3.33 35.88
C ILE A 541 -7.69 4.21 37.12
N PRO A 542 -6.47 4.69 37.38
CA PRO A 542 -6.19 5.59 38.49
C PRO A 542 -6.99 6.89 38.37
N SER A 543 -7.64 7.34 39.46
CA SER A 543 -8.39 8.60 39.51
C SER A 543 -7.51 9.82 39.19
N GLU A 544 -6.22 9.73 39.45
CA GLU A 544 -5.20 10.75 39.21
C GLU A 544 -5.04 11.09 37.73
N ILE A 545 -5.42 10.18 36.79
CA ILE A 545 -5.40 10.48 35.34
C ILE A 545 -6.26 11.73 35.03
N GLY A 546 -7.28 12.02 35.84
CA GLY A 546 -8.06 13.27 35.74
C GLY A 546 -7.26 14.56 35.97
N GLN A 547 -6.03 14.49 36.41
CA GLN A 547 -5.13 15.66 36.55
C GLN A 547 -4.51 16.08 35.20
N LEU A 548 -4.56 15.19 34.20
CA LEU A 548 -4.01 15.42 32.85
C LEU A 548 -4.96 16.33 32.04
N LYS A 549 -4.94 17.63 32.30
CA LYS A 549 -5.84 18.61 31.67
C LYS A 549 -5.64 18.78 30.17
N GLU A 550 -4.43 18.45 29.68
CA GLU A 550 -4.05 18.55 28.28
C GLU A 550 -4.37 17.27 27.48
N LEU A 551 -4.87 16.22 28.17
CA LEU A 551 -5.14 14.92 27.54
C LEU A 551 -6.27 15.04 26.52
N ASN A 552 -5.96 14.76 25.24
CA ASN A 552 -6.92 14.74 24.15
C ASN A 552 -7.20 13.34 23.61
N PHE A 553 -6.27 12.39 23.82
CA PHE A 553 -6.39 11.02 23.34
C PHE A 553 -6.07 10.03 24.46
N LEU A 554 -7.05 9.22 24.85
CA LEU A 554 -6.87 8.14 25.83
C LEU A 554 -7.32 6.83 25.23
N ASP A 555 -6.37 5.91 24.98
CA ASP A 555 -6.63 4.57 24.46
C ASP A 555 -6.10 3.50 25.43
N LEU A 556 -7.01 2.84 26.10
CA LEU A 556 -6.76 1.72 27.02
C LEU A 556 -7.40 0.42 26.51
N SER A 557 -7.83 0.37 25.25
CA SER A 557 -8.55 -0.75 24.67
C SER A 557 -7.73 -2.04 24.66
N PHE A 558 -8.41 -3.19 24.56
CA PHE A 558 -7.79 -4.52 24.51
C PHE A 558 -6.80 -4.78 25.67
N ASN A 559 -7.31 -4.70 26.89
CA ASN A 559 -6.59 -4.98 28.11
C ASN A 559 -7.44 -5.85 29.06
N ASN A 560 -6.97 -6.05 30.29
CA ASN A 560 -7.67 -6.78 31.36
C ASN A 560 -8.09 -5.82 32.50
N LEU A 561 -8.36 -4.56 32.17
CA LEU A 561 -8.72 -3.52 33.13
C LEU A 561 -10.12 -3.75 33.69
N THR A 562 -10.32 -3.42 34.96
CA THR A 562 -11.55 -3.70 35.72
C THR A 562 -12.07 -2.46 36.45
N GLY A 563 -13.23 -2.61 37.07
CA GLY A 563 -13.85 -1.55 37.90
C GLY A 563 -14.57 -0.49 37.08
N GLU A 564 -14.94 0.60 37.70
CA GLU A 564 -15.67 1.70 37.09
C GLU A 564 -14.71 2.71 36.45
N VAL A 565 -15.22 3.45 35.46
CA VAL A 565 -14.50 4.58 34.84
C VAL A 565 -14.50 5.75 35.84
N PRO A 566 -13.35 6.23 36.28
CA PRO A 566 -13.27 7.22 37.37
C PRO A 566 -13.88 8.57 36.94
N SER A 567 -14.70 9.17 37.83
CA SER A 567 -15.37 10.45 37.58
C SER A 567 -14.40 11.61 37.37
N GLN A 568 -13.17 11.49 37.86
CA GLN A 568 -12.12 12.50 37.70
C GLN A 568 -11.70 12.72 36.24
N LEU A 569 -11.95 11.76 35.36
CA LEU A 569 -11.72 11.94 33.90
C LEU A 569 -12.61 13.05 33.31
N SER A 570 -13.71 13.42 33.95
CA SER A 570 -14.50 14.60 33.58
C SER A 570 -13.68 15.91 33.56
N SER A 571 -12.56 15.92 34.25
CA SER A 571 -11.65 17.08 34.27
C SER A 571 -10.75 17.21 33.06
N CYS A 572 -10.63 16.15 32.24
CA CYS A 572 -9.87 16.16 30.98
C CYS A 572 -10.71 16.77 29.85
N GLN A 573 -11.00 18.06 29.94
CA GLN A 573 -11.96 18.76 29.06
C GLN A 573 -11.53 18.79 27.56
N LYS A 574 -10.24 18.56 27.27
CA LYS A 574 -9.71 18.51 25.90
C LYS A 574 -9.82 17.12 25.26
N LEU A 575 -10.43 16.14 25.94
CA LEU A 575 -10.51 14.76 25.49
C LEU A 575 -11.37 14.64 24.23
N GLN A 576 -10.76 14.17 23.14
CA GLN A 576 -11.39 13.95 21.84
C GLN A 576 -11.64 12.46 21.57
N HIS A 577 -10.75 11.59 22.06
CA HIS A 577 -10.85 10.15 21.86
C HIS A 577 -10.76 9.45 23.22
N LEU A 578 -11.79 8.65 23.54
CA LEU A 578 -11.85 7.80 24.72
C LEU A 578 -12.15 6.37 24.30
N LEU A 579 -11.09 5.54 24.21
CA LEU A 579 -11.16 4.16 23.75
C LEU A 579 -10.88 3.21 24.93
N LEU A 580 -11.93 2.56 25.43
CA LEU A 580 -11.88 1.63 26.58
C LEU A 580 -12.39 0.24 26.21
N ASN A 581 -12.67 -0.02 24.96
CA ASN A 581 -13.26 -1.26 24.47
C ASN A 581 -12.38 -2.48 24.72
N ASN A 582 -13.01 -3.68 24.77
CA ASN A 582 -12.32 -4.94 25.01
C ASN A 582 -11.51 -4.94 26.33
N ASN A 583 -12.24 -4.77 27.42
CA ASN A 583 -11.76 -4.81 28.79
C ASN A 583 -12.80 -5.50 29.68
N GLN A 584 -12.67 -5.38 30.98
CA GLN A 584 -13.59 -5.91 32.01
C GLN A 584 -14.18 -4.77 32.86
N PHE A 585 -14.35 -3.57 32.31
CA PHE A 585 -14.96 -2.45 33.01
C PHE A 585 -16.40 -2.75 33.40
N THR A 586 -16.78 -2.34 34.60
CA THR A 586 -18.09 -2.55 35.22
C THR A 586 -18.72 -1.21 35.60
N GLY A 587 -19.90 -1.28 36.17
CA GLY A 587 -20.61 -0.08 36.62
C GLY A 587 -21.55 0.50 35.55
N ARG A 588 -22.10 1.66 35.84
CA ARG A 588 -22.98 2.37 34.93
C ARG A 588 -22.15 3.24 33.97
N MET A 589 -22.69 3.44 32.78
CA MET A 589 -22.12 4.46 31.86
C MET A 589 -22.22 5.83 32.55
N PRO A 590 -21.07 6.55 32.71
CA PRO A 590 -21.08 7.77 33.51
C PRO A 590 -21.77 8.94 32.81
N SER A 591 -22.67 9.67 33.50
CA SER A 591 -23.34 10.85 32.97
C SER A 591 -22.40 12.04 32.72
N TRP A 592 -21.28 12.12 33.46
CA TRP A 592 -20.27 13.16 33.24
C TRP A 592 -19.60 13.11 31.84
N LEU A 593 -19.73 12.01 31.10
CA LEU A 593 -19.25 11.94 29.70
C LEU A 593 -19.86 13.07 28.86
N GLY A 594 -21.11 13.49 29.12
CA GLY A 594 -21.73 14.59 28.46
C GLY A 594 -21.12 15.98 28.75
N SER A 595 -20.20 16.09 29.71
CA SER A 595 -19.44 17.32 29.96
C SER A 595 -18.21 17.49 29.05
N LEU A 596 -17.80 16.43 28.30
CA LEU A 596 -16.64 16.45 27.42
C LEU A 596 -17.04 17.02 26.06
N GLN A 597 -17.04 18.33 25.92
CA GLN A 597 -17.54 19.06 24.73
C GLN A 597 -16.73 18.82 23.45
N ASP A 598 -15.45 18.35 23.59
CA ASP A 598 -14.56 18.08 22.47
C ASP A 598 -14.56 16.60 22.06
N LEU A 599 -15.37 15.74 22.73
CA LEU A 599 -15.36 14.30 22.49
C LEU A 599 -15.87 13.96 21.08
N GLY A 600 -14.97 13.38 20.26
CA GLY A 600 -15.25 12.94 18.88
C GLY A 600 -15.46 11.43 18.76
N GLU A 601 -14.77 10.63 19.58
CA GLU A 601 -14.92 9.16 19.56
C GLU A 601 -15.03 8.59 20.97
N LEU A 602 -16.09 7.79 21.18
CA LEU A 602 -16.32 7.05 22.43
C LEU A 602 -16.53 5.57 22.13
N HIS A 603 -15.56 4.75 22.52
CA HIS A 603 -15.62 3.30 22.38
C HIS A 603 -15.58 2.63 23.75
N LEU A 604 -16.72 2.10 24.20
CA LEU A 604 -16.86 1.34 25.46
C LEU A 604 -17.28 -0.11 25.21
N SER A 605 -17.28 -0.56 23.95
CA SER A 605 -17.75 -1.88 23.54
C SER A 605 -16.97 -3.03 24.18
N CYS A 606 -17.57 -4.24 24.21
CA CYS A 606 -16.93 -5.45 24.74
C CYS A 606 -16.42 -5.25 26.19
N ASN A 607 -17.33 -4.87 27.08
CA ASN A 607 -17.13 -4.68 28.51
C ASN A 607 -18.32 -5.22 29.31
N ASN A 608 -18.39 -4.93 30.60
CA ASN A 608 -19.47 -5.33 31.49
C ASN A 608 -20.28 -4.13 32.01
N PHE A 609 -20.38 -3.04 31.24
CA PHE A 609 -21.22 -1.90 31.62
C PHE A 609 -22.69 -2.31 31.68
N HIS A 610 -23.41 -1.76 32.68
CA HIS A 610 -24.84 -2.06 32.88
C HIS A 610 -25.64 -0.78 33.15
N GLY A 611 -26.97 -0.91 33.28
CA GLY A 611 -27.86 0.22 33.50
C GLY A 611 -28.17 0.98 32.21
N HIS A 612 -28.61 2.22 32.33
CA HIS A 612 -29.11 3.01 31.20
C HIS A 612 -27.97 3.78 30.49
N ILE A 613 -28.15 4.04 29.22
CA ILE A 613 -27.36 5.07 28.51
C ILE A 613 -27.80 6.43 29.04
N PRO A 614 -26.89 7.24 29.59
CA PRO A 614 -27.29 8.56 30.17
C PRO A 614 -27.70 9.53 29.07
N ALA A 615 -28.78 10.33 29.32
CA ALA A 615 -29.27 11.33 28.37
C ALA A 615 -28.23 12.41 28.07
N GLU A 616 -27.38 12.71 29.04
CA GLU A 616 -26.32 13.72 28.97
C GLU A 616 -25.31 13.45 27.85
N ILE A 617 -25.24 12.23 27.30
CA ILE A 617 -24.37 11.93 26.15
C ILE A 617 -24.74 12.78 24.92
N GLY A 618 -26.00 13.19 24.79
CA GLY A 618 -26.47 14.11 23.73
C GLY A 618 -25.74 15.44 23.71
N ASN A 619 -25.18 15.88 24.85
CA ASN A 619 -24.41 17.12 24.92
C ASN A 619 -23.07 17.08 24.16
N CYS A 620 -22.58 15.89 23.78
CA CYS A 620 -21.34 15.74 23.04
C CYS A 620 -21.54 16.02 21.53
N SER A 621 -21.86 17.23 21.14
CA SER A 621 -22.25 17.61 19.77
C SER A 621 -21.19 17.34 18.70
N LYS A 622 -19.92 17.17 19.08
CA LYS A 622 -18.81 16.83 18.19
C LYS A 622 -18.61 15.33 18.00
N LEU A 623 -19.42 14.49 18.68
CA LEU A 623 -19.24 13.05 18.66
C LEU A 623 -19.52 12.48 17.26
N LEU A 624 -18.51 11.83 16.68
CA LEU A 624 -18.53 11.21 15.36
C LEU A 624 -18.84 9.71 15.47
N LYS A 625 -18.31 9.03 16.50
CA LYS A 625 -18.48 7.60 16.70
C LYS A 625 -18.87 7.28 18.13
N LEU A 626 -19.98 6.55 18.28
CA LEU A 626 -20.44 6.01 19.55
C LEU A 626 -20.57 4.49 19.43
N SER A 627 -19.67 3.75 20.10
CA SER A 627 -19.66 2.28 20.09
C SER A 627 -19.80 1.75 21.52
N LEU A 628 -20.96 1.15 21.83
CA LEU A 628 -21.31 0.59 23.14
C LEU A 628 -21.67 -0.89 23.05
N HIS A 629 -21.45 -1.54 21.91
CA HIS A 629 -21.89 -2.91 21.65
C HIS A 629 -21.26 -3.94 22.61
N THR A 630 -21.91 -5.07 22.75
CA THR A 630 -21.43 -6.16 23.59
C THR A 630 -21.15 -5.71 25.03
N ASN A 631 -22.21 -5.23 25.68
CA ASN A 631 -22.26 -4.86 27.09
C ASN A 631 -23.58 -5.39 27.73
N ASN A 632 -23.86 -5.01 28.95
CA ASN A 632 -25.11 -5.36 29.65
C ASN A 632 -26.02 -4.13 29.88
N LEU A 633 -25.97 -3.15 28.95
CA LEU A 633 -26.76 -1.93 29.03
C LEU A 633 -28.25 -2.24 28.84
N SER A 634 -29.10 -1.57 29.59
CA SER A 634 -30.54 -1.81 29.63
C SER A 634 -31.36 -0.51 29.55
N GLY A 635 -32.68 -0.63 29.51
CA GLY A 635 -33.59 0.51 29.40
C GLY A 635 -33.68 1.03 27.98
N GLN A 636 -34.23 2.23 27.80
CA GLN A 636 -34.47 2.79 26.48
C GLN A 636 -33.26 3.52 25.94
N ILE A 637 -33.14 3.58 24.61
CA ILE A 637 -32.22 4.48 23.93
C ILE A 637 -32.71 5.92 24.18
N PRO A 638 -31.91 6.78 24.83
CA PRO A 638 -32.39 8.15 25.17
C PRO A 638 -32.62 8.96 23.89
N GLN A 639 -33.70 9.70 23.85
CA GLN A 639 -34.07 10.56 22.71
C GLN A 639 -32.98 11.60 22.39
N GLN A 640 -32.15 11.96 23.36
CA GLN A 640 -31.02 12.90 23.24
C GLN A 640 -29.89 12.35 22.34
N ILE A 641 -29.92 11.07 21.94
CA ILE A 641 -29.02 10.58 20.88
C ILE A 641 -29.22 11.38 19.59
N GLY A 642 -30.44 11.89 19.33
CA GLY A 642 -30.71 12.79 18.18
C GLY A 642 -29.92 14.10 18.23
N GLU A 643 -29.50 14.59 19.40
CA GLU A 643 -28.73 15.83 19.55
C GLU A 643 -27.29 15.69 19.04
N LEU A 644 -26.83 14.45 18.80
CA LEU A 644 -25.51 14.13 18.26
C LEU A 644 -25.48 14.37 16.73
N THR A 645 -25.63 15.58 16.29
CA THR A 645 -25.79 15.96 14.86
C THR A 645 -24.53 15.69 14.00
N SER A 646 -23.37 15.45 14.64
CA SER A 646 -22.12 15.08 13.96
C SER A 646 -21.93 13.57 13.83
N LEU A 647 -22.82 12.76 14.41
CA LEU A 647 -22.63 11.32 14.54
C LEU A 647 -22.63 10.61 13.18
N ASN A 648 -21.57 9.86 12.91
CA ASN A 648 -21.39 9.05 11.71
C ASN A 648 -21.67 7.56 11.98
N VAL A 649 -21.25 7.05 13.14
CA VAL A 649 -21.39 5.63 13.53
C VAL A 649 -22.11 5.53 14.86
N LEU A 650 -23.22 4.77 14.88
CA LEU A 650 -23.90 4.36 16.10
C LEU A 650 -23.98 2.84 16.17
N ASN A 651 -23.23 2.25 17.12
CA ASN A 651 -23.24 0.82 17.33
C ASN A 651 -23.60 0.47 18.78
N LEU A 652 -24.84 -0.03 18.99
CA LEU A 652 -25.39 -0.44 20.27
C LEU A 652 -25.73 -1.95 20.31
N GLN A 653 -25.31 -2.71 19.31
CA GLN A 653 -25.67 -4.14 19.20
C GLN A 653 -25.25 -4.96 20.43
N ARG A 654 -25.92 -6.12 20.65
CA ARG A 654 -25.58 -7.05 21.75
C ARG A 654 -25.58 -6.38 23.12
N ASN A 655 -26.74 -5.85 23.49
CA ASN A 655 -27.04 -5.31 24.81
C ASN A 655 -28.43 -5.81 25.27
N ASN A 656 -28.94 -5.28 26.37
CA ASN A 656 -30.28 -5.56 26.85
C ASN A 656 -31.19 -4.32 26.76
N LEU A 657 -30.98 -3.49 25.72
CA LEU A 657 -31.76 -2.26 25.48
C LEU A 657 -33.20 -2.62 25.09
N SER A 658 -34.15 -1.83 25.54
CA SER A 658 -35.60 -2.11 25.36
C SER A 658 -36.35 -0.83 24.96
N GLY A 659 -37.66 -0.96 24.72
CA GLY A 659 -38.48 0.17 24.29
C GLY A 659 -38.34 0.52 22.83
N PRO A 660 -38.99 1.61 22.35
CA PRO A 660 -38.98 1.99 20.96
C PRO A 660 -37.70 2.70 20.55
N ILE A 661 -37.39 2.65 19.25
CA ILE A 661 -36.38 3.49 18.63
C ILE A 661 -36.96 4.91 18.53
N ALA A 662 -36.29 5.90 19.13
CA ALA A 662 -36.81 7.28 19.17
C ALA A 662 -36.76 7.95 17.78
N PRO A 663 -37.82 8.56 17.29
CA PRO A 663 -37.84 9.31 16.01
C PRO A 663 -36.79 10.42 15.91
N THR A 664 -36.31 10.93 17.06
CA THR A 664 -35.26 11.97 17.12
C THR A 664 -33.96 11.55 16.46
N ILE A 665 -33.74 10.25 16.21
CA ILE A 665 -32.57 9.76 15.47
C ILE A 665 -32.44 10.38 14.07
N GLN A 666 -33.55 10.86 13.48
CA GLN A 666 -33.54 11.59 12.21
C GLN A 666 -32.64 12.83 12.20
N GLN A 667 -32.29 13.36 13.35
CA GLN A 667 -31.44 14.56 13.48
C GLN A 667 -29.96 14.23 13.25
N CYS A 668 -29.56 12.96 13.35
CA CYS A 668 -28.21 12.47 13.06
C CYS A 668 -27.98 12.34 11.55
N LYS A 669 -28.10 13.43 10.80
CA LYS A 669 -28.08 13.44 9.32
C LYS A 669 -26.79 12.91 8.67
N LYS A 670 -25.68 12.84 9.43
CA LYS A 670 -24.38 12.35 8.96
C LYS A 670 -24.17 10.86 9.21
N LEU A 671 -25.17 10.18 9.76
CA LEU A 671 -25.06 8.77 10.13
C LEU A 671 -24.94 7.91 8.87
N TYR A 672 -23.83 7.17 8.74
CA TYR A 672 -23.63 6.25 7.65
C TYR A 672 -23.63 4.77 8.09
N GLU A 673 -23.59 4.52 9.41
CA GLU A 673 -23.65 3.17 10.00
C GLU A 673 -24.56 3.18 11.25
N LEU A 674 -25.59 2.33 11.24
CA LEU A 674 -26.50 2.13 12.36
C LEU A 674 -26.67 0.65 12.70
N ARG A 675 -26.19 0.23 13.88
CA ARG A 675 -26.32 -1.15 14.38
C ARG A 675 -27.01 -1.16 15.75
N LEU A 676 -28.20 -1.70 15.78
CA LEU A 676 -29.02 -1.88 17.00
C LEU A 676 -29.39 -3.35 17.24
N SER A 677 -28.80 -4.28 16.49
CA SER A 677 -29.14 -5.70 16.53
C SER A 677 -28.86 -6.36 17.88
N GLU A 678 -29.47 -7.52 18.10
CA GLU A 678 -29.27 -8.33 19.32
C GLU A 678 -29.54 -7.52 20.60
N ASN A 679 -30.78 -6.96 20.69
CA ASN A 679 -31.33 -6.23 21.82
C ASN A 679 -32.80 -6.69 22.11
N SER A 680 -33.51 -5.99 22.98
CA SER A 680 -34.92 -6.19 23.27
C SER A 680 -35.79 -4.98 22.82
N LEU A 681 -35.35 -4.28 21.76
CA LEU A 681 -36.07 -3.11 21.23
C LEU A 681 -37.44 -3.53 20.68
N SER A 682 -38.45 -2.73 20.92
CA SER A 682 -39.86 -3.03 20.60
C SER A 682 -40.57 -1.86 19.93
N GLY A 683 -41.82 -2.05 19.50
CA GLY A 683 -42.57 -1.06 18.76
C GLY A 683 -42.22 -1.00 17.27
N PRO A 684 -42.79 -0.05 16.51
CA PRO A 684 -42.53 0.05 15.08
C PRO A 684 -41.15 0.61 14.76
N ILE A 685 -40.65 0.29 13.57
CA ILE A 685 -39.48 0.98 13.00
C ILE A 685 -39.92 2.39 12.64
N PRO A 686 -39.29 3.45 13.20
CA PRO A 686 -39.65 4.81 12.87
C PRO A 686 -39.45 5.14 11.38
N SER A 687 -40.46 5.74 10.73
CA SER A 687 -40.35 6.19 9.34
C SER A 687 -39.24 7.20 9.14
N GLU A 688 -38.90 7.94 10.19
CA GLU A 688 -37.84 8.94 10.25
C GLU A 688 -36.45 8.41 9.95
N ILE A 689 -36.19 7.09 10.11
CA ILE A 689 -34.92 6.46 9.73
C ILE A 689 -34.68 6.64 8.22
N GLY A 690 -35.74 6.61 7.39
CA GLY A 690 -35.64 6.84 5.95
C GLY A 690 -35.09 8.22 5.58
N THR A 691 -35.10 9.19 6.48
CA THR A 691 -34.53 10.53 6.26
C THR A 691 -33.01 10.59 6.45
N LEU A 692 -32.36 9.50 6.86
CA LEU A 692 -30.91 9.40 7.07
C LEU A 692 -30.21 9.05 5.74
N THR A 693 -30.30 9.93 4.76
CA THR A 693 -29.85 9.67 3.36
C THR A 693 -28.33 9.41 3.21
N GLU A 694 -27.54 9.69 4.25
CA GLU A 694 -26.12 9.35 4.28
C GLU A 694 -25.84 7.91 4.76
N LEU A 695 -26.88 7.15 5.17
CA LEU A 695 -26.72 5.79 5.65
C LEU A 695 -26.29 4.89 4.50
N GLN A 696 -25.05 4.38 4.57
CA GLN A 696 -24.40 3.65 3.49
C GLN A 696 -24.00 2.24 3.92
N VAL A 697 -23.21 2.09 4.96
CA VAL A 697 -22.55 0.83 5.28
C VAL A 697 -23.54 -0.26 5.69
N ILE A 698 -24.40 0.02 6.69
CA ILE A 698 -25.39 -0.94 7.18
C ILE A 698 -26.47 -0.27 8.02
N LEU A 699 -27.69 -0.77 7.86
CA LEU A 699 -28.79 -0.65 8.81
C LEU A 699 -29.08 -2.06 9.37
N ASP A 700 -28.66 -2.32 10.62
CA ASP A 700 -28.88 -3.61 11.29
C ASP A 700 -29.77 -3.44 12.52
N LEU A 701 -31.02 -3.86 12.40
CA LEU A 701 -32.04 -3.88 13.46
C LEU A 701 -32.41 -5.33 13.84
N SER A 702 -31.66 -6.33 13.37
CA SER A 702 -31.99 -7.73 13.53
C SER A 702 -32.01 -8.21 14.98
N LYS A 703 -32.69 -9.34 15.24
CA LYS A 703 -32.76 -9.98 16.58
C LYS A 703 -33.22 -9.00 17.66
N ASN A 704 -34.42 -8.46 17.46
CA ASN A 704 -35.12 -7.56 18.38
C ASN A 704 -36.59 -7.99 18.52
N LEU A 705 -37.41 -7.17 19.16
CA LEU A 705 -38.85 -7.38 19.31
C LEU A 705 -39.65 -6.34 18.50
N LEU A 706 -39.02 -5.78 17.43
CA LEU A 706 -39.66 -4.76 16.60
C LEU A 706 -40.90 -5.33 15.90
N SER A 707 -41.96 -4.55 15.83
CA SER A 707 -43.28 -4.93 15.32
C SER A 707 -43.83 -3.87 14.35
N GLY A 708 -45.02 -4.11 13.81
CA GLY A 708 -45.60 -3.22 12.78
C GLY A 708 -45.01 -3.47 11.40
N GLU A 709 -45.33 -2.60 10.48
CA GLU A 709 -44.89 -2.72 9.07
C GLU A 709 -43.49 -2.16 8.85
N ILE A 710 -42.83 -2.60 7.78
CA ILE A 710 -41.57 -2.00 7.32
C ILE A 710 -41.93 -0.64 6.69
N PRO A 711 -41.39 0.49 7.19
CA PRO A 711 -41.69 1.80 6.63
C PRO A 711 -41.23 1.93 5.17
N SER A 712 -42.13 2.41 4.30
CA SER A 712 -41.80 2.64 2.89
C SER A 712 -40.68 3.65 2.68
N SER A 713 -40.50 4.60 3.64
CA SER A 713 -39.40 5.59 3.65
C SER A 713 -38.00 4.98 3.73
N LEU A 714 -37.85 3.72 4.14
CA LEU A 714 -36.54 3.06 4.07
C LEU A 714 -36.06 2.91 2.63
N GLY A 715 -36.93 2.97 1.63
CA GLY A 715 -36.59 3.01 0.20
C GLY A 715 -35.87 4.27 -0.24
N ASP A 716 -35.88 5.34 0.59
CA ASP A 716 -35.17 6.60 0.30
C ASP A 716 -33.66 6.53 0.63
N LEU A 717 -33.20 5.44 1.27
CA LEU A 717 -31.80 5.22 1.65
C LEU A 717 -30.95 4.72 0.48
N LEU A 718 -30.89 5.46 -0.61
CA LEU A 718 -30.31 5.03 -1.90
C LEU A 718 -28.85 4.59 -1.84
N LYS A 719 -28.09 5.05 -0.82
CA LYS A 719 -26.68 4.69 -0.60
C LYS A 719 -26.50 3.38 0.17
N LEU A 720 -27.57 2.81 0.77
CA LEU A 720 -27.47 1.70 1.70
C LEU A 720 -27.00 0.42 1.02
N GLU A 721 -25.91 -0.16 1.52
CA GLU A 721 -25.31 -1.40 1.01
C GLU A 721 -25.86 -2.65 1.72
N ARG A 722 -26.20 -2.54 3.01
CA ARG A 722 -26.66 -3.70 3.81
C ARG A 722 -27.85 -3.35 4.68
N LEU A 723 -28.94 -4.10 4.52
CA LEU A 723 -30.16 -4.01 5.32
C LEU A 723 -30.45 -5.35 5.99
N ASN A 724 -30.46 -5.36 7.32
CA ASN A 724 -30.79 -6.54 8.12
C ASN A 724 -31.89 -6.25 9.12
N LEU A 725 -33.09 -6.78 8.88
CA LEU A 725 -34.28 -6.69 9.74
C LEU A 725 -34.69 -8.05 10.28
N SER A 726 -33.87 -9.10 10.12
CA SER A 726 -34.20 -10.49 10.45
C SER A 726 -34.46 -10.70 11.95
N PHE A 727 -35.16 -11.75 12.29
CA PHE A 727 -35.48 -12.12 13.68
C PHE A 727 -36.15 -10.98 14.46
N ASN A 728 -37.30 -10.53 13.96
CA ASN A 728 -38.18 -9.54 14.59
C ASN A 728 -39.63 -10.04 14.57
N ARG A 729 -40.61 -9.15 14.85
CA ARG A 729 -42.05 -9.39 14.80
C ARG A 729 -42.74 -8.52 13.75
N LEU A 730 -42.01 -8.18 12.66
CA LEU A 730 -42.52 -7.32 11.60
C LEU A 730 -43.65 -8.02 10.83
N VAL A 731 -44.67 -7.27 10.49
CA VAL A 731 -45.88 -7.75 9.78
C VAL A 731 -46.09 -6.91 8.49
N GLY A 732 -47.11 -7.25 7.72
CA GLY A 732 -47.48 -6.52 6.49
C GLY A 732 -46.63 -6.99 5.30
N GLU A 733 -46.74 -6.25 4.23
CA GLU A 733 -46.03 -6.49 2.97
C GLU A 733 -44.63 -5.85 2.96
N VAL A 734 -43.75 -6.40 2.12
CA VAL A 734 -42.45 -5.77 1.88
C VAL A 734 -42.65 -4.59 0.94
N PRO A 735 -42.37 -3.34 1.39
CA PRO A 735 -42.63 -2.15 0.59
C PRO A 735 -41.90 -2.19 -0.77
N SER A 736 -42.62 -1.89 -1.85
CA SER A 736 -42.03 -1.83 -3.20
C SER A 736 -40.94 -0.75 -3.32
N SER A 737 -40.99 0.30 -2.50
CA SER A 737 -39.95 1.34 -2.41
C SER A 737 -38.58 0.82 -2.03
N LEU A 738 -38.46 -0.28 -1.28
CA LEU A 738 -37.18 -0.91 -0.98
C LEU A 738 -36.48 -1.43 -2.25
N GLY A 739 -37.24 -1.68 -3.32
CA GLY A 739 -36.68 -2.04 -4.62
C GLY A 739 -35.89 -0.92 -5.32
N GLN A 740 -35.96 0.31 -4.79
CA GLN A 740 -35.18 1.48 -5.26
C GLN A 740 -33.75 1.50 -4.72
N LEU A 741 -33.43 0.65 -3.72
CA LEU A 741 -32.12 0.57 -3.09
C LEU A 741 -31.10 -0.10 -4.02
N THR A 742 -30.66 0.58 -5.05
CA THR A 742 -29.77 0.04 -6.11
C THR A 742 -28.37 -0.30 -5.62
N SER A 743 -27.94 0.30 -4.50
CA SER A 743 -26.64 0.02 -3.85
C SER A 743 -26.67 -1.22 -2.95
N LEU A 744 -27.84 -1.84 -2.76
CA LEU A 744 -28.00 -2.91 -1.77
C LEU A 744 -27.31 -4.21 -2.21
N VAL A 745 -26.30 -4.63 -1.46
CA VAL A 745 -25.54 -5.87 -1.65
C VAL A 745 -26.06 -6.99 -0.76
N MET A 746 -26.56 -6.66 0.45
CA MET A 746 -27.07 -7.63 1.41
C MET A 746 -28.43 -7.20 1.93
N LEU A 747 -29.42 -8.07 1.76
CA LEU A 747 -30.76 -7.96 2.33
C LEU A 747 -31.07 -9.18 3.17
N ASN A 748 -31.54 -8.98 4.40
CA ASN A 748 -32.03 -10.06 5.25
C ASN A 748 -33.31 -9.64 5.99
N LEU A 749 -34.44 -10.22 5.62
CA LEU A 749 -35.78 -10.04 6.20
C LEU A 749 -36.29 -11.31 6.86
N SER A 750 -35.45 -12.36 6.97
CA SER A 750 -35.85 -13.69 7.45
C SER A 750 -36.38 -13.67 8.89
N ASN A 751 -37.17 -14.66 9.23
CA ASN A 751 -37.72 -14.84 10.62
C ASN A 751 -38.47 -13.60 11.10
N ASN A 752 -39.54 -13.27 10.40
CA ASN A 752 -40.53 -12.24 10.74
C ASN A 752 -41.96 -12.80 10.49
N HIS A 753 -42.95 -11.95 10.41
CA HIS A 753 -44.33 -12.29 10.08
C HIS A 753 -44.81 -11.55 8.81
N LEU A 754 -43.88 -11.35 7.86
CA LEU A 754 -44.14 -10.63 6.61
C LEU A 754 -45.04 -11.53 5.71
N GLN A 755 -45.82 -10.85 4.83
CA GLN A 755 -46.77 -11.53 3.93
C GLN A 755 -46.75 -10.85 2.54
N GLY A 756 -47.50 -11.48 1.61
CA GLY A 756 -47.65 -10.91 0.27
C GLY A 756 -46.53 -11.28 -0.69
N GLN A 757 -46.52 -10.63 -1.84
CA GLN A 757 -45.58 -10.89 -2.92
C GLN A 757 -44.32 -10.05 -2.77
N LEU A 758 -43.13 -10.69 -2.91
CA LEU A 758 -41.86 -9.97 -2.92
C LEU A 758 -41.74 -9.05 -4.13
N PRO A 759 -41.27 -7.82 -3.97
CA PRO A 759 -40.95 -6.92 -5.07
C PRO A 759 -39.94 -7.55 -6.06
N SER A 760 -40.17 -7.37 -7.37
CA SER A 760 -39.39 -8.00 -8.42
C SER A 760 -37.87 -7.71 -8.39
N PRO A 761 -37.35 -6.56 -7.89
CA PRO A 761 -35.92 -6.34 -7.75
C PRO A 761 -35.22 -7.34 -6.83
N PHE A 762 -35.92 -7.99 -5.90
CA PHE A 762 -35.32 -8.88 -4.92
C PHE A 762 -35.08 -10.31 -5.41
N LYS A 763 -35.45 -10.65 -6.65
CA LYS A 763 -35.19 -11.96 -7.26
C LYS A 763 -33.72 -12.38 -7.25
N GLY A 764 -32.78 -11.45 -7.17
CA GLY A 764 -31.32 -11.69 -7.13
C GLY A 764 -30.75 -12.02 -5.74
N PHE A 765 -31.54 -11.86 -4.67
CA PHE A 765 -31.09 -12.19 -3.32
C PHE A 765 -31.34 -13.67 -3.00
N PRO A 766 -30.55 -14.31 -2.12
CA PRO A 766 -30.71 -15.70 -1.79
C PRO A 766 -32.07 -15.95 -1.07
N PRO A 767 -32.75 -17.08 -1.31
CA PRO A 767 -34.02 -17.40 -0.66
C PRO A 767 -33.93 -17.35 0.88
N THR A 768 -32.76 -17.67 1.44
CA THR A 768 -32.50 -17.62 2.90
C THR A 768 -32.71 -16.24 3.52
N SER A 769 -32.61 -15.18 2.73
CA SER A 769 -32.88 -13.81 3.16
C SER A 769 -34.35 -13.55 3.53
N PHE A 770 -35.27 -14.44 3.15
CA PHE A 770 -36.71 -14.26 3.29
C PHE A 770 -37.38 -15.40 4.05
N THR A 771 -36.69 -16.53 4.31
CA THR A 771 -37.23 -17.71 5.01
C THR A 771 -37.72 -17.35 6.42
N GLY A 772 -38.65 -18.14 6.95
CA GLY A 772 -39.27 -17.86 8.26
C GLY A 772 -40.33 -16.75 8.21
N ASN A 773 -40.94 -16.52 7.03
CA ASN A 773 -42.06 -15.63 6.77
C ASN A 773 -43.13 -16.47 6.02
N ASP A 774 -43.96 -17.18 6.72
CA ASP A 774 -44.81 -18.25 6.17
C ASP A 774 -45.81 -17.79 5.10
N LYS A 775 -46.12 -16.49 5.03
CA LYS A 775 -47.07 -15.89 4.08
C LYS A 775 -46.40 -15.07 2.98
N LEU A 776 -45.09 -15.14 2.86
CA LEU A 776 -44.31 -14.40 1.84
C LEU A 776 -44.10 -15.30 0.64
N CYS A 777 -44.32 -14.78 -0.57
CA CYS A 777 -44.26 -15.55 -1.82
C CYS A 777 -43.62 -14.73 -2.95
N GLY A 778 -43.46 -15.33 -4.11
CA GLY A 778 -42.82 -14.68 -5.28
C GLY A 778 -41.29 -14.84 -5.30
N PRO A 779 -40.65 -14.71 -6.49
CA PRO A 779 -39.19 -14.93 -6.63
C PRO A 779 -38.37 -14.12 -5.65
N PRO A 780 -37.32 -14.70 -4.97
CA PRO A 780 -36.74 -16.05 -5.14
C PRO A 780 -37.45 -17.18 -4.36
N LEU A 781 -38.56 -16.90 -3.68
CA LEU A 781 -39.40 -17.89 -3.04
C LEU A 781 -40.38 -18.54 -4.04
N THR A 782 -41.22 -19.45 -3.55
CA THR A 782 -42.27 -20.10 -4.37
C THR A 782 -43.28 -19.08 -4.89
N SER A 783 -43.89 -19.37 -6.05
CA SER A 783 -44.94 -18.53 -6.66
C SER A 783 -46.13 -18.42 -5.70
N CYS A 784 -46.76 -17.22 -5.68
CA CYS A 784 -47.99 -17.00 -4.94
C CYS A 784 -49.12 -17.79 -5.58
N THR A 785 -49.59 -18.81 -4.89
CA THR A 785 -50.78 -19.55 -5.30
C THR A 785 -51.98 -19.02 -4.54
N ASP A 786 -53.05 -18.68 -5.30
CA ASP A 786 -54.36 -18.39 -4.71
C ASP A 786 -54.81 -19.60 -3.86
N SER A 787 -55.18 -19.31 -2.64
CA SER A 787 -55.69 -20.33 -1.70
C SER A 787 -57.06 -20.82 -2.10
N SER A 788 -57.12 -21.77 -3.09
CA SER A 788 -58.26 -22.61 -3.33
C SER A 788 -57.78 -23.92 -3.96
N GLY A 789 -57.45 -24.87 -3.13
CA GLY A 789 -57.10 -26.22 -3.58
C GLY A 789 -56.32 -27.00 -2.54
N HIS A 790 -57.06 -27.72 -1.71
CA HIS A 790 -56.49 -28.79 -0.89
C HIS A 790 -55.86 -29.84 -1.79
N GLU A 791 -54.52 -29.94 -1.79
CA GLU A 791 -53.89 -31.23 -2.06
C GLU A 791 -52.93 -31.57 -0.89
N ASN A 792 -53.40 -32.46 -0.06
CA ASN A 792 -52.64 -33.16 0.93
C ASN A 792 -51.60 -34.05 0.25
N TYR A 793 -50.35 -33.66 0.19
CA TYR A 793 -49.25 -34.61 0.06
C TYR A 793 -48.85 -35.12 1.46
N ALA A 794 -49.66 -36.07 1.96
CA ALA A 794 -49.23 -36.92 3.02
C ALA A 794 -48.12 -37.82 2.47
N LEU A 795 -46.88 -37.57 2.84
CA LEU A 795 -45.81 -38.54 2.69
C LEU A 795 -46.29 -39.86 3.34
N SER A 796 -46.27 -40.94 2.58
CA SER A 796 -46.66 -42.24 3.09
C SER A 796 -45.86 -42.52 4.36
N SER A 797 -46.51 -43.13 5.34
CA SER A 797 -45.90 -43.46 6.65
C SER A 797 -44.62 -44.29 6.50
N THR A 798 -44.44 -45.00 5.43
CA THR A 798 -43.22 -45.71 5.02
C THR A 798 -42.05 -44.78 4.67
N ALA A 799 -42.30 -43.66 3.99
CA ALA A 799 -41.25 -42.70 3.65
C ALA A 799 -40.74 -41.96 4.90
N VAL A 800 -41.61 -41.58 5.83
CA VAL A 800 -41.24 -40.97 7.10
C VAL A 800 -40.42 -41.93 7.99
N ILE A 801 -40.81 -43.22 8.02
CA ILE A 801 -40.07 -44.27 8.75
C ILE A 801 -38.67 -44.46 8.12
N CYS A 802 -38.53 -44.48 6.80
CA CYS A 802 -37.23 -44.58 6.12
C CYS A 802 -36.29 -43.41 6.41
N VAL A 803 -36.82 -42.17 6.46
CA VAL A 803 -36.03 -40.98 6.79
C VAL A 803 -35.59 -41.02 8.27
N ILE A 804 -36.48 -41.40 9.19
CA ILE A 804 -36.14 -41.53 10.61
C ILE A 804 -35.12 -42.64 10.83
N VAL A 805 -35.24 -43.79 10.17
CA VAL A 805 -34.27 -44.89 10.25
C VAL A 805 -32.92 -44.47 9.69
N ALA A 806 -32.88 -43.71 8.58
CA ALA A 806 -31.64 -43.17 8.01
C ALA A 806 -30.93 -42.17 8.96
N ILE A 807 -31.71 -41.30 9.61
CA ILE A 807 -31.16 -40.34 10.60
C ILE A 807 -30.64 -41.04 11.85
N VAL A 808 -31.38 -42.05 12.35
CA VAL A 808 -30.93 -42.84 13.51
C VAL A 808 -29.69 -43.65 13.15
N PHE A 809 -29.66 -44.27 11.97
CA PHE A 809 -28.47 -45.02 11.52
C PHE A 809 -27.24 -44.16 11.36
N THR A 810 -27.36 -42.97 10.74
CA THR A 810 -26.24 -42.04 10.58
C THR A 810 -25.75 -41.48 11.93
N SER A 811 -26.67 -41.17 12.85
CA SER A 811 -26.30 -40.69 14.19
C SER A 811 -25.61 -41.80 15.03
N THR A 812 -26.05 -43.05 14.91
CA THR A 812 -25.39 -44.18 15.61
C THR A 812 -24.01 -44.47 15.05
N VAL A 813 -23.82 -44.38 13.73
CA VAL A 813 -22.50 -44.52 13.11
C VAL A 813 -21.56 -43.41 13.57
N ILE A 814 -22.04 -42.17 13.63
CA ILE A 814 -21.23 -41.01 14.12
C ILE A 814 -20.86 -41.22 15.60
N CYS A 815 -21.82 -41.70 16.44
CA CYS A 815 -21.51 -41.99 17.83
C CYS A 815 -20.49 -43.14 17.99
N LEU A 816 -20.58 -44.17 17.19
CA LEU A 816 -19.61 -45.27 17.22
C LEU A 816 -18.23 -44.84 16.77
N VAL A 817 -18.12 -43.96 15.74
CA VAL A 817 -16.88 -43.37 15.30
C VAL A 817 -16.27 -42.48 16.40
N MET A 818 -17.10 -41.68 17.07
CA MET A 818 -16.64 -40.84 18.19
C MET A 818 -16.16 -41.69 19.36
N ILE A 819 -16.87 -42.74 19.69
CA ILE A 819 -16.47 -43.71 20.75
C ILE A 819 -15.16 -44.41 20.35
N TYR A 820 -15.02 -44.83 19.11
CA TYR A 820 -13.77 -45.42 18.60
C TYR A 820 -12.57 -44.43 18.70
N ILE A 821 -12.80 -43.17 18.35
CA ILE A 821 -11.78 -42.12 18.46
C ILE A 821 -11.41 -41.88 19.94
N MET A 822 -12.41 -41.83 20.84
CA MET A 822 -12.16 -41.68 22.27
C MET A 822 -11.41 -42.88 22.86
N ILE A 823 -11.77 -44.10 22.47
CA ILE A 823 -11.06 -45.34 22.92
C ILE A 823 -9.63 -45.31 22.40
N ARG A 824 -9.40 -44.87 21.15
CA ARG A 824 -8.06 -44.76 20.57
C ARG A 824 -7.23 -43.70 21.25
N MET A 825 -7.81 -42.54 21.59
CA MET A 825 -7.16 -41.51 22.41
C MET A 825 -6.87 -42.00 23.82
N TRP A 826 -7.78 -42.75 24.45
CA TRP A 826 -7.59 -43.31 25.78
C TRP A 826 -6.51 -44.41 25.79
N CYS A 827 -6.47 -45.28 24.79
CA CYS A 827 -5.40 -46.26 24.62
C CYS A 827 -4.02 -45.61 24.37
N ASN A 828 -3.97 -44.47 23.68
CA ASN A 828 -2.75 -43.69 23.51
C ASN A 828 -2.32 -43.00 24.84
N MET A 829 -3.27 -42.52 25.62
CA MET A 829 -2.96 -41.96 26.96
C MET A 829 -2.48 -43.02 27.95
N MET A 830 -3.05 -44.26 27.91
CA MET A 830 -2.58 -45.38 28.72
C MET A 830 -1.18 -45.87 28.35
N LYS A 831 -0.78 -45.75 27.07
CA LYS A 831 0.61 -46.08 26.67
C LYS A 831 1.63 -45.08 27.20
N VAL A 832 1.25 -43.82 27.41
CA VAL A 832 2.11 -42.81 28.02
C VAL A 832 2.18 -42.92 29.55
N SER A 833 1.20 -43.56 30.17
CA SER A 833 1.14 -43.76 31.63
C SER A 833 1.83 -45.01 32.16
N MET A 834 2.28 -45.93 31.30
CA MET A 834 2.99 -47.15 31.72
C MET A 834 4.52 -47.08 31.61
N ASP A 835 5.09 -45.99 31.03
CA ASP A 835 6.53 -45.81 30.96
C ASP A 835 7.15 -44.99 32.09
N ASN A 836 6.41 -44.69 33.16
CA ASN A 836 6.91 -43.94 34.33
C ASN A 836 6.70 -44.67 35.65
N SER A 837 7.21 -45.92 35.77
CA SER A 837 7.46 -46.53 37.09
C SER A 837 8.41 -47.72 36.97
N SER A 838 9.69 -47.46 37.14
CA SER A 838 10.66 -48.28 37.89
C SER A 838 12.06 -47.70 37.78
N GLU A 839 12.44 -47.12 38.87
CA GLU A 839 13.71 -47.23 39.62
C GLU A 839 15.03 -47.46 38.89
N GLY A 840 15.94 -46.52 39.13
CA GLY A 840 17.13 -46.90 39.92
C GLY A 840 18.41 -47.13 39.16
N GLY A 841 19.33 -46.19 39.27
CA GLY A 841 20.71 -46.52 39.53
C GLY A 841 21.68 -46.72 38.35
N GLY A 842 22.63 -45.83 38.27
CA GLY A 842 23.97 -46.24 37.96
C GLY A 842 24.58 -45.89 36.62
N ASN A 843 25.41 -44.86 36.60
CA ASN A 843 26.73 -44.73 35.92
C ASN A 843 26.95 -45.29 34.51
N GLY A 844 27.46 -44.42 33.67
CA GLY A 844 28.49 -44.84 32.79
C GLY A 844 28.32 -44.53 31.29
N ILE A 845 28.92 -43.49 30.82
CA ILE A 845 29.84 -43.44 29.65
C ILE A 845 29.48 -44.17 28.35
N GLU A 846 29.66 -43.43 27.29
CA GLU A 846 30.02 -43.75 25.89
C GLU A 846 28.93 -43.86 24.81
N GLN A 847 29.06 -42.87 23.92
CA GLN A 847 29.15 -42.95 22.45
C GLN A 847 28.40 -44.10 21.75
N ILE A 848 27.69 -43.72 20.70
CA ILE A 848 27.93 -44.09 19.29
C ILE A 848 26.70 -43.80 18.41
N LYS A 849 26.93 -42.97 17.42
CA LYS A 849 26.44 -42.95 16.04
C LYS A 849 25.26 -43.85 15.61
N ARG A 850 24.32 -43.34 14.91
CA ARG A 850 23.99 -43.50 13.45
C ARG A 850 22.51 -43.38 13.12
N GLU A 851 22.26 -42.51 12.16
CA GLU A 851 21.42 -42.65 10.95
C GLU A 851 19.96 -43.09 11.07
N GLY A 852 19.11 -42.24 10.48
CA GLY A 852 17.76 -42.59 10.04
C GLY A 852 16.97 -41.38 9.54
N LYS A 853 17.07 -41.14 8.25
CA LYS A 853 16.26 -40.24 7.47
C LYS A 853 14.78 -40.46 7.75
N GLU A 854 13.99 -39.36 7.88
CA GLU A 854 12.76 -39.24 7.09
C GLU A 854 12.32 -37.79 6.99
N LYS A 855 12.08 -37.39 5.76
CA LYS A 855 11.54 -36.16 5.26
C LYS A 855 10.10 -35.98 5.69
N TRP A 856 9.69 -34.83 6.15
CA TRP A 856 8.39 -34.26 5.85
C TRP A 856 8.52 -32.77 5.54
N MET A 857 8.06 -32.44 4.34
CA MET A 857 7.88 -31.08 3.82
C MET A 857 6.78 -30.38 4.62
N TYR A 858 7.02 -29.17 5.02
CA TYR A 858 6.10 -28.01 5.03
C TYR A 858 6.90 -26.79 5.44
N GLY A 859 7.31 -26.02 4.48
CA GLY A 859 7.94 -24.73 4.66
C GLY A 859 7.82 -23.92 3.38
N GLY A 860 6.81 -23.12 3.27
CA GLY A 860 6.64 -22.35 2.06
C GLY A 860 5.50 -21.35 2.10
N ASP A 861 5.34 -20.57 3.18
CA ASP A 861 4.34 -19.47 3.15
C ASP A 861 4.64 -18.29 4.10
N GLU A 862 5.68 -18.37 4.90
CA GLU A 862 5.99 -17.29 5.87
C GLU A 862 6.87 -16.17 5.28
N LYS A 863 7.65 -16.47 4.24
CA LYS A 863 8.51 -15.46 3.58
C LYS A 863 7.74 -14.46 2.69
N ARG A 864 6.55 -14.83 2.19
CA ARG A 864 5.76 -13.95 1.31
C ARG A 864 5.01 -12.84 2.07
N ARG A 865 4.69 -13.04 3.35
CA ARG A 865 3.99 -12.03 4.17
C ARG A 865 4.90 -10.93 4.72
N LYS A 866 6.18 -11.19 4.87
CA LYS A 866 7.14 -10.17 5.35
C LYS A 866 7.50 -9.15 4.24
N GLY A 867 7.52 -9.54 2.98
CA GLY A 867 7.82 -8.67 1.84
C GLY A 867 6.75 -7.61 1.54
N GLU A 868 5.47 -7.91 1.81
CA GLU A 868 4.38 -6.94 1.57
C GLU A 868 4.27 -5.86 2.64
N TYR A 869 4.73 -6.13 3.87
CA TYR A 869 4.69 -5.16 4.97
C TYR A 869 5.71 -4.01 4.76
N TRP A 870 6.79 -4.24 4.03
CA TRP A 870 7.85 -3.25 3.81
C TRP A 870 7.65 -2.40 2.54
N ARG A 871 6.88 -2.87 1.55
CA ARG A 871 6.48 -2.04 0.41
C ARG A 871 5.65 -0.82 0.81
N VAL A 872 4.98 -0.87 1.96
CA VAL A 872 4.17 0.25 2.48
C VAL A 872 5.02 1.28 3.23
N MET A 873 6.16 0.90 3.77
CA MET A 873 7.01 1.83 4.54
C MET A 873 8.03 2.61 3.71
N SER A 874 8.54 2.06 2.62
CA SER A 874 9.50 2.77 1.76
C SER A 874 8.86 3.83 0.84
N SER A 875 7.53 3.76 0.61
CA SER A 875 6.79 4.76 -0.17
C SER A 875 6.22 5.93 0.65
N MET A 876 6.36 5.92 1.99
CA MET A 876 5.83 6.97 2.88
C MET A 876 6.83 8.08 3.25
N ALA A 877 8.02 8.12 2.66
CA ALA A 877 9.02 9.13 2.99
C ALA A 877 8.85 10.48 2.27
N LEU A 878 7.93 10.62 1.30
CA LEU A 878 7.74 11.90 0.58
C LEU A 878 6.29 12.08 0.10
N VAL A 879 5.33 12.42 0.98
CA VAL A 879 4.13 13.20 0.62
C VAL A 879 3.47 13.75 1.90
N PRO A 880 3.02 15.01 1.96
CA PRO A 880 2.34 15.58 3.13
C PRO A 880 0.89 15.11 3.24
N SER A 881 0.51 14.94 4.49
CA SER A 881 -0.76 14.54 5.07
C SER A 881 -2.05 14.89 4.32
N HIS A 882 -2.84 13.86 4.00
CA HIS A 882 -4.30 13.89 4.15
C HIS A 882 -4.77 12.54 4.70
N ASN A 883 -5.40 12.59 5.89
CA ASN A 883 -5.95 11.45 6.62
C ASN A 883 -7.13 10.81 5.88
N HIS A 884 -7.07 9.51 5.65
CA HIS A 884 -8.24 8.63 5.64
C HIS A 884 -7.81 7.22 6.03
N ASP A 885 -7.83 6.94 7.35
CA ASP A 885 -7.72 5.58 7.88
C ASP A 885 -9.10 4.91 7.88
N HIS A 886 -9.32 3.97 6.97
CA HIS A 886 -10.45 3.05 7.03
C HIS A 886 -10.05 1.81 7.85
N HIS A 887 -10.29 1.84 9.16
CA HIS A 887 -10.26 0.65 10.01
C HIS A 887 -11.62 -0.05 9.98
N ILE A 888 -11.66 -1.28 9.44
CA ILE A 888 -12.78 -2.22 9.62
C ILE A 888 -12.66 -2.78 11.04
N PRO A 889 -13.66 -2.64 11.91
CA PRO A 889 -13.60 -3.23 13.24
C PRO A 889 -13.73 -4.76 13.16
N SER A 890 -12.71 -5.46 13.64
CA SER A 890 -12.74 -6.91 13.83
C SER A 890 -13.81 -7.31 14.88
N PRO A 891 -14.50 -8.43 14.71
CA PRO A 891 -15.43 -8.90 15.72
C PRO A 891 -14.70 -9.34 17.00
N CYS A 892 -15.31 -9.13 18.17
CA CYS A 892 -14.81 -9.60 19.45
C CYS A 892 -14.66 -11.14 19.43
N ILE A 893 -13.45 -11.66 19.48
CA ILE A 893 -13.17 -13.09 19.56
C ILE A 893 -12.96 -13.43 21.03
N PHE A 894 -13.91 -14.19 21.62
CA PHE A 894 -13.72 -14.81 22.93
C PHE A 894 -12.84 -16.05 22.78
N HIS A 895 -11.61 -15.99 23.27
CA HIS A 895 -10.87 -17.21 23.63
C HIS A 895 -11.28 -17.64 25.04
N VAL A 896 -12.14 -18.63 25.14
CA VAL A 896 -12.37 -19.37 26.39
C VAL A 896 -11.16 -20.27 26.58
N LYS A 897 -10.27 -19.89 27.49
CA LYS A 897 -9.23 -20.78 28.01
C LYS A 897 -9.93 -21.77 28.95
N MET A 898 -10.05 -23.02 28.54
CA MET A 898 -10.32 -24.10 29.46
C MET A 898 -9.05 -24.35 30.29
N ASP A 899 -9.11 -24.01 31.56
CA ASP A 899 -8.13 -24.45 32.54
C ASP A 899 -8.31 -25.96 32.72
N THR A 900 -7.34 -26.72 32.28
CA THR A 900 -7.15 -28.10 32.77
C THR A 900 -6.02 -28.04 33.79
N LYS A 901 -6.39 -28.49 35.00
CA LYS A 901 -5.44 -28.79 36.09
C LYS A 901 -4.40 -29.80 35.65
#